data_d4420ccc480777115d0bcf4d4bbb06d2
#
_entry.id   d4420ccc480777115d0bcf4d4bbb06d2
#
_cell.length_a   1.000
_cell.length_b   1.000
_cell.length_c   1.000
_cell.angle_alpha   90.00
_cell.angle_beta   90.00
_cell.angle_gamma   90.00
#
_symmetry.space_group_name_H-M   'P 1'
#
loop_
_entity.id
_entity.type
_entity.pdbx_description
1 polymer ?
#
loop_
_entity_poly.entity_id
_entity_poly.type
_entity_poly.pdbx_seq_one_letter_code
_entity_poly.pdbx_strand_id
1 'polypeptide(L)'
;MVVTREDRRGTGTRPRRLRARNPLWAKAPFVLFRFPGLLVALVVGAQLLSLAAAASPLFLAATSSGQVKSEIGLGVVTRYGAGIAYVTRDQPLDLRVPGIGDVRSRQEEEFTERVSQSQNLDAPIRSIVGSIVTLTPVEERPRGGPRSGRIFAREGAVDHIEIVSGEEGPGVWLPNNVAAMGVGPGDRVIMESGGRTAEVTVDGVYRALFAQPRRGYWRAWTRYIYPLCAFGCPTPPGFIIADLDDAIPLTESVGGDSATFAWEAPVAAGQELTLDEARDLQAFIQEFQADMSDRSGELWEVFRCCGRQYATSGSLFVRSNAEYTSQISRVVNEVDRRMTTIEGPVQLLLAAGLLVAAAVVAGAGAFAMATRRVEATYLFARGRSPSTMGTKASLEALFPSLIGGAAGLGLAFVLVKTIGPGGPVGEAVRTAGLAAVLSVPAAALLVGGVSAFSFLRQSEHHRARLGLLAKFPWEVVLIGASVWVLRRLYTGGAFVEVPGLGVDRPSAALLLFPVLFMAGAAMLSARAFRLGLGWLRPRTDRLPPAAYLSANRLAGGPKLAVLLFAAAALCLGVFVHAQTVVDSLKTTVDGKAKLFVGSDVQVSVDADYPIPEQFPLPVTKVTRIRSAGKFAGTDRQFDLLAVDPATVPSVAYWREEFADQPFEELAGLLRTGSPEELSVIVSGGDVGDRVVLDIALQEVPARVVAETETFPGTFSRDPLVVIDASHLEAVYGGSAFRISDSSTELWVKGSEQRALDELARLGLPPYSMLAASTVKDIPSFSGVINTFSVLNILALAAGALVVVVMVMYLQARQRAQVVAYALSRRMGLRNASYRRSLVLELIGMLGSSLLVGLVLSLAASLFIVPLLDPLGTIPPDPLFTFPVEVVVVATVALALVSWLGGWLTNMRARRSHLAEVMRLAE
;
A
#
# COMPACT_ATOMS: atom_id res chain seq x y z
N MET A 1 -15.25 -46.93 -78.49
CA MET A 1 -14.96 -46.08 -79.66
C MET A 1 -14.26 -44.84 -79.16
N VAL A 2 -12.99 -44.91 -79.13
CA VAL A 2 -11.96 -44.26 -80.00
C VAL A 2 -11.87 -42.73 -79.77
N VAL A 3 -10.70 -42.38 -79.12
CA VAL A 3 -9.69 -41.33 -79.52
C VAL A 3 -10.14 -39.87 -79.29
N THR A 4 -9.30 -39.01 -78.74
CA THR A 4 -7.90 -38.70 -78.94
C THR A 4 -7.41 -37.77 -77.84
N ARG A 5 -6.13 -37.96 -77.45
CA ARG A 5 -5.25 -36.97 -76.77
C ARG A 5 -5.05 -35.77 -77.67
N GLU A 6 -5.14 -34.62 -77.11
CA GLU A 6 -4.34 -33.43 -77.52
C GLU A 6 -3.73 -32.68 -76.38
N ASP A 7 -2.43 -32.62 -76.42
CA ASP A 7 -1.49 -31.82 -75.67
C ASP A 7 -1.78 -30.32 -75.90
N ARG A 8 -1.91 -29.50 -74.90
CA ARG A 8 -1.57 -28.09 -75.00
C ARG A 8 -0.87 -27.58 -73.74
N ARG A 9 0.47 -27.50 -73.83
CA ARG A 9 1.28 -26.60 -73.05
C ARG A 9 0.67 -25.20 -73.08
N GLY A 10 0.36 -24.64 -71.94
CA GLY A 10 -0.11 -23.25 -71.72
C GLY A 10 0.47 -22.69 -70.47
N THR A 11 1.63 -22.11 -70.59
CA THR A 11 2.25 -20.99 -69.86
C THR A 11 1.57 -20.56 -68.55
N GLY A 12 2.32 -20.76 -67.48
CA GLY A 12 1.95 -20.28 -66.12
C GLY A 12 1.81 -18.77 -66.09
N THR A 13 0.64 -18.31 -65.70
CA THR A 13 0.45 -16.98 -65.12
C THR A 13 -0.04 -17.19 -63.66
N ARG A 14 0.87 -16.89 -62.76
CA ARG A 14 0.59 -16.86 -61.33
C ARG A 14 -0.58 -15.87 -61.05
N PRO A 15 -1.69 -16.26 -60.44
CA PRO A 15 -2.71 -15.31 -60.00
C PRO A 15 -2.30 -14.72 -58.65
N ARG A 16 -1.33 -13.85 -58.67
CA ARG A 16 -0.81 -13.20 -57.42
C ARG A 16 -1.39 -11.81 -57.14
N ARG A 17 -2.33 -11.30 -57.97
CA ARG A 17 -2.86 -9.94 -57.81
C ARG A 17 -4.36 -9.82 -57.49
N LEU A 18 -5.10 -10.88 -57.30
CA LEU A 18 -6.56 -10.83 -57.06
C LEU A 18 -6.96 -10.83 -55.58
N ARG A 19 -6.04 -11.05 -54.64
CA ARG A 19 -6.36 -11.05 -53.21
C ARG A 19 -6.55 -9.65 -52.56
N ALA A 20 -6.03 -8.59 -53.17
CA ALA A 20 -6.05 -7.24 -52.61
C ALA A 20 -7.36 -6.44 -52.85
N ARG A 21 -8.26 -6.95 -53.72
CA ARG A 21 -9.52 -6.26 -54.07
C ARG A 21 -10.80 -6.99 -53.68
N ASN A 22 -10.77 -7.84 -52.62
CA ASN A 22 -12.00 -8.42 -52.12
C ASN A 22 -12.79 -7.39 -51.29
N PRO A 23 -13.97 -6.90 -51.76
CA PRO A 23 -14.72 -5.84 -51.05
C PRO A 23 -15.15 -6.23 -49.63
N LEU A 24 -15.16 -7.51 -49.29
CA LEU A 24 -15.39 -8.04 -47.93
C LEU A 24 -14.29 -7.61 -46.94
N TRP A 25 -13.04 -7.51 -47.40
CA TRP A 25 -11.92 -7.16 -46.53
C TRP A 25 -11.73 -5.65 -46.38
N ALA A 26 -11.93 -4.88 -47.47
CA ALA A 26 -11.74 -3.45 -47.50
C ALA A 26 -12.74 -2.66 -46.63
N LYS A 27 -13.97 -3.14 -46.50
CA LYS A 27 -15.03 -2.52 -45.69
C LYS A 27 -15.22 -3.14 -44.29
N ALA A 28 -14.49 -4.20 -43.97
CA ALA A 28 -14.62 -4.91 -42.70
C ALA A 28 -14.47 -3.97 -41.46
N PRO A 29 -13.43 -3.10 -41.35
CA PRO A 29 -13.25 -2.27 -40.17
C PRO A 29 -14.43 -1.32 -39.89
N PHE A 30 -15.22 -0.93 -40.94
CA PHE A 30 -16.30 0.05 -40.80
C PHE A 30 -17.70 -0.58 -40.62
N VAL A 31 -17.84 -1.88 -40.72
CA VAL A 31 -19.13 -2.55 -40.60
C VAL A 31 -19.74 -2.40 -39.21
N LEU A 32 -18.91 -2.36 -38.16
CA LEU A 32 -19.36 -2.26 -36.78
C LEU A 32 -20.01 -0.91 -36.43
N PHE A 33 -19.76 0.17 -37.19
CA PHE A 33 -20.45 1.45 -37.01
C PHE A 33 -21.97 1.37 -37.20
N ARG A 34 -22.45 0.35 -37.94
CA ARG A 34 -23.88 0.07 -38.09
C ARG A 34 -24.52 -0.57 -36.85
N PHE A 35 -23.67 -1.03 -35.90
CA PHE A 35 -24.09 -1.69 -34.68
C PHE A 35 -23.43 -1.01 -33.47
N PRO A 36 -23.85 0.22 -33.11
CA PRO A 36 -23.12 1.06 -32.16
C PRO A 36 -22.87 0.42 -30.80
N GLY A 37 -23.75 -0.44 -30.34
CA GLY A 37 -23.47 -1.02 -29.07
C GLY A 37 -22.62 -2.29 -29.10
N LEU A 38 -22.55 -2.96 -30.22
CA LEU A 38 -21.53 -3.98 -30.38
C LEU A 38 -20.16 -3.33 -30.45
N LEU A 39 -20.07 -2.17 -31.12
CA LEU A 39 -18.87 -1.36 -31.14
C LEU A 39 -18.46 -0.93 -29.73
N VAL A 40 -19.40 -0.37 -28.93
CA VAL A 40 -19.15 0.00 -27.52
C VAL A 40 -18.71 -1.21 -26.69
N ALA A 41 -19.38 -2.36 -26.83
CA ALA A 41 -19.03 -3.57 -26.08
C ALA A 41 -17.61 -4.06 -26.39
N LEU A 42 -17.19 -4.00 -27.67
CA LEU A 42 -15.84 -4.38 -28.08
C LEU A 42 -14.79 -3.35 -27.62
N VAL A 43 -15.12 -2.05 -27.68
CA VAL A 43 -14.22 -0.99 -27.16
C VAL A 43 -14.00 -1.18 -25.68
N VAL A 44 -15.06 -1.35 -24.88
CA VAL A 44 -14.93 -1.50 -23.43
C VAL A 44 -14.28 -2.85 -23.07
N GLY A 45 -14.60 -3.95 -23.79
CA GLY A 45 -13.91 -5.24 -23.59
C GLY A 45 -12.41 -5.14 -23.86
N ALA A 46 -12.01 -4.49 -24.94
CA ALA A 46 -10.61 -4.25 -25.27
C ALA A 46 -9.93 -3.26 -24.30
N GLN A 47 -10.67 -2.24 -23.83
CA GLN A 47 -10.22 -1.31 -22.81
C GLN A 47 -9.87 -2.05 -21.50
N LEU A 48 -10.73 -2.95 -21.05
CA LEU A 48 -10.50 -3.73 -19.82
C LEU A 48 -9.34 -4.73 -19.99
N LEU A 49 -9.19 -5.32 -21.19
CA LEU A 49 -8.06 -6.20 -21.48
C LEU A 49 -6.73 -5.43 -21.45
N SER A 50 -6.71 -4.25 -22.06
CA SER A 50 -5.53 -3.37 -22.05
C SER A 50 -5.26 -2.80 -20.67
N LEU A 51 -6.29 -2.41 -19.92
CA LEU A 51 -6.19 -1.97 -18.53
C LEU A 51 -5.53 -3.04 -17.66
N ALA A 52 -6.03 -4.29 -17.71
CA ALA A 52 -5.48 -5.39 -16.93
C ALA A 52 -4.03 -5.73 -17.34
N ALA A 53 -3.69 -5.62 -18.64
CA ALA A 53 -2.34 -5.90 -19.12
C ALA A 53 -1.35 -4.77 -18.75
N ALA A 54 -1.76 -3.50 -18.82
CA ALA A 54 -0.91 -2.35 -18.57
C ALA A 54 -0.80 -1.99 -17.08
N ALA A 55 -1.82 -2.32 -16.27
CA ALA A 55 -1.83 -2.00 -14.84
C ALA A 55 -0.72 -2.72 -14.05
N SER A 56 -0.35 -3.96 -14.44
CA SER A 56 0.68 -4.74 -13.75
C SER A 56 2.04 -4.03 -13.70
N PRO A 57 2.68 -3.75 -14.82
CA PRO A 57 4.01 -3.13 -14.79
C PRO A 57 3.99 -1.74 -14.17
N LEU A 58 2.92 -0.94 -14.42
CA LEU A 58 2.79 0.39 -13.82
C LEU A 58 2.62 0.33 -12.30
N PHE A 59 1.79 -0.58 -11.81
CA PHE A 59 1.54 -0.71 -10.38
C PHE A 59 2.78 -1.21 -9.63
N LEU A 60 3.47 -2.22 -10.16
CA LEU A 60 4.69 -2.75 -9.53
C LEU A 60 5.80 -1.69 -9.50
N ALA A 61 5.98 -0.93 -10.58
CA ALA A 61 6.95 0.17 -10.62
C ALA A 61 6.58 1.30 -9.66
N ALA A 62 5.31 1.74 -9.63
CA ALA A 62 4.86 2.75 -8.67
C ALA A 62 5.02 2.29 -7.23
N THR A 63 4.80 1.00 -6.94
CA THR A 63 4.97 0.42 -5.62
C THR A 63 6.44 0.37 -5.22
N SER A 64 7.32 -0.13 -6.08
CA SER A 64 8.76 -0.22 -5.80
C SER A 64 9.37 1.17 -5.59
N SER A 65 9.08 2.12 -6.47
CA SER A 65 9.56 3.50 -6.37
C SER A 65 8.97 4.24 -5.16
N GLY A 66 7.69 4.01 -4.86
CA GLY A 66 7.04 4.53 -3.65
C GLY A 66 7.69 3.99 -2.37
N GLN A 67 8.10 2.72 -2.35
CA GLN A 67 8.84 2.12 -1.23
C GLN A 67 10.26 2.68 -1.12
N VAL A 68 10.98 2.89 -2.24
CA VAL A 68 12.28 3.58 -2.24
C VAL A 68 12.15 4.96 -1.61
N LYS A 69 11.16 5.75 -2.05
CA LYS A 69 10.87 7.09 -1.48
C LYS A 69 10.58 7.01 0.03
N SER A 70 9.76 6.06 0.45
CA SER A 70 9.42 5.84 1.85
C SER A 70 10.66 5.45 2.67
N GLU A 71 11.47 4.51 2.22
CA GLU A 71 12.68 4.08 2.92
C GLU A 71 13.74 5.20 3.02
N ILE A 72 13.92 5.98 1.95
CA ILE A 72 14.79 7.16 1.98
C ILE A 72 14.21 8.22 2.92
N GLY A 73 12.88 8.42 2.92
CA GLY A 73 12.18 9.42 3.72
C GLY A 73 12.06 9.05 5.20
N LEU A 74 11.68 7.83 5.51
CA LEU A 74 11.54 7.32 6.88
C LEU A 74 12.87 7.23 7.62
N GLY A 75 13.99 7.18 6.86
CA GLY A 75 15.37 7.19 7.35
C GLY A 75 15.49 6.70 8.77
N VAL A 76 15.13 5.46 9.01
CA VAL A 76 15.28 4.83 10.31
C VAL A 76 16.73 5.03 10.74
N VAL A 77 16.94 5.99 11.67
CA VAL A 77 18.07 6.06 12.63
C VAL A 77 19.39 5.46 12.12
N THR A 78 19.77 5.72 10.89
CA THR A 78 21.05 5.28 10.37
C THR A 78 21.89 6.49 10.05
N ARG A 79 23.13 6.45 10.48
CA ARG A 79 24.02 7.59 10.64
C ARG A 79 24.12 8.54 9.44
N TYR A 80 23.86 8.12 8.20
CA TYR A 80 24.21 8.92 7.02
C TYR A 80 23.22 8.86 5.85
N GLY A 81 22.03 8.31 6.01
CA GLY A 81 21.03 8.30 4.94
C GLY A 81 21.38 7.40 3.75
N ALA A 82 20.64 7.58 2.63
CA ALA A 82 20.83 6.81 1.40
C ALA A 82 21.96 7.33 0.52
N GLY A 83 22.45 8.55 0.75
CA GLY A 83 23.63 9.09 0.07
C GLY A 83 24.93 8.42 0.52
N ILE A 84 26.07 9.00 0.19
CA ILE A 84 27.37 8.56 0.64
C ILE A 84 27.98 9.56 1.63
N ALA A 85 28.63 9.08 2.67
CA ALA A 85 29.39 9.88 3.58
C ALA A 85 30.76 9.30 3.82
N TYR A 86 31.75 10.17 3.82
CA TYR A 86 33.11 9.91 4.25
C TYR A 86 33.36 10.64 5.56
N VAL A 87 33.74 9.93 6.60
CA VAL A 87 33.92 10.47 7.94
C VAL A 87 35.26 10.08 8.49
N THR A 88 36.06 11.05 8.90
CA THR A 88 37.32 10.83 9.61
C THR A 88 37.18 11.23 11.06
N ARG A 89 37.20 10.25 11.98
CA ARG A 89 37.02 10.53 13.41
C ARG A 89 38.34 10.79 14.09
N ASP A 90 38.32 11.74 15.04
CA ASP A 90 39.48 12.07 15.88
C ASP A 90 40.72 12.34 15.05
N GLN A 91 40.55 13.00 13.88
CA GLN A 91 41.68 13.38 13.03
C GLN A 91 42.48 14.50 13.73
N PRO A 92 43.82 14.38 13.83
CA PRO A 92 44.64 15.42 14.45
C PRO A 92 44.52 16.76 13.74
N LEU A 93 44.64 17.85 14.46
CA LEU A 93 44.66 19.20 13.95
C LEU A 93 46.11 19.65 13.64
N ASP A 94 46.27 20.79 12.93
CA ASP A 94 47.56 21.27 12.47
C ASP A 94 48.54 21.59 13.61
N LEU A 95 48.01 21.97 14.78
CA LEU A 95 48.83 22.13 16.02
C LEU A 95 49.58 20.84 16.43
N ARG A 96 48.99 19.67 16.13
CA ARG A 96 49.56 18.37 16.48
C ARG A 96 50.34 17.75 15.34
N VAL A 97 49.91 18.00 14.12
CA VAL A 97 50.44 17.41 12.88
C VAL A 97 50.47 18.47 11.80
N PRO A 98 51.60 19.21 11.64
CA PRO A 98 51.72 20.21 10.61
C PRO A 98 51.50 19.67 9.21
N GLY A 99 50.73 20.36 8.36
CA GLY A 99 50.40 19.98 6.99
C GLY A 99 49.27 18.97 6.83
N ILE A 100 48.59 18.64 7.89
CA ILE A 100 47.38 17.74 7.81
C ILE A 100 46.24 18.43 7.04
N GLY A 101 46.19 19.77 7.06
CA GLY A 101 45.20 20.54 6.28
C GLY A 101 45.27 20.31 4.81
N ASP A 102 46.47 20.20 4.22
CA ASP A 102 46.66 19.91 2.77
C ASP A 102 46.14 18.53 2.40
N VAL A 103 46.21 17.59 3.33
CA VAL A 103 45.67 16.24 3.12
C VAL A 103 44.14 16.28 3.13
N ARG A 104 43.53 17.01 4.07
CA ARG A 104 42.09 17.21 4.15
C ARG A 104 41.53 17.86 2.88
N SER A 105 42.20 18.91 2.40
CA SER A 105 41.82 19.61 1.15
C SER A 105 41.83 18.67 -0.05
N ARG A 106 42.85 17.81 -0.18
CA ARG A 106 42.88 16.79 -1.24
C ARG A 106 41.77 15.75 -1.08
N GLN A 107 41.48 15.31 0.14
CA GLN A 107 40.37 14.37 0.39
C GLN A 107 39.02 14.98 0.00
N GLU A 108 38.80 16.24 0.28
CA GLU A 108 37.61 16.99 -0.09
C GLU A 108 37.47 17.13 -1.61
N GLU A 109 38.56 17.52 -2.27
CA GLU A 109 38.62 17.68 -3.76
C GLU A 109 38.26 16.37 -4.46
N GLU A 110 38.98 15.29 -4.14
CA GLU A 110 38.74 13.96 -4.73
C GLU A 110 37.30 13.42 -4.42
N PHE A 111 36.82 13.60 -3.20
CA PHE A 111 35.45 13.19 -2.85
C PHE A 111 34.43 13.99 -3.67
N THR A 112 34.62 15.30 -3.79
CA THR A 112 33.72 16.18 -4.53
C THR A 112 33.74 15.87 -6.03
N GLU A 113 34.92 15.65 -6.63
CA GLU A 113 35.05 15.27 -8.01
C GLU A 113 34.33 13.95 -8.31
N ARG A 114 34.54 12.94 -7.47
CA ARG A 114 33.91 11.64 -7.67
C ARG A 114 32.37 11.71 -7.52
N VAL A 115 31.86 12.41 -6.49
CA VAL A 115 30.42 12.61 -6.28
C VAL A 115 29.79 13.33 -7.48
N SER A 116 30.46 14.29 -8.08
CA SER A 116 29.96 15.05 -9.23
C SER A 116 29.68 14.18 -10.48
N GLN A 117 30.24 12.97 -10.53
CA GLN A 117 29.98 12.00 -11.61
C GLN A 117 28.58 11.36 -11.50
N SER A 118 27.91 11.45 -10.34
CA SER A 118 26.57 10.93 -10.12
C SER A 118 25.53 12.03 -10.23
N GLN A 119 24.51 11.84 -11.08
CA GLN A 119 23.36 12.76 -11.18
C GLN A 119 22.37 12.60 -10.03
N ASN A 120 22.46 11.52 -9.24
CA ASN A 120 21.55 11.18 -8.17
C ASN A 120 22.00 11.66 -6.78
N LEU A 121 23.17 12.30 -6.70
CA LEU A 121 23.73 12.88 -5.48
C LEU A 121 23.82 14.40 -5.61
N ASP A 122 23.51 15.10 -4.53
CA ASP A 122 23.78 16.54 -4.39
C ASP A 122 25.26 16.79 -4.10
N ALA A 123 25.66 18.04 -4.20
CA ALA A 123 27.00 18.47 -3.81
C ALA A 123 27.30 18.05 -2.37
N PRO A 124 28.55 17.67 -2.06
CA PRO A 124 28.95 17.30 -0.71
C PRO A 124 28.75 18.44 0.27
N ILE A 125 28.20 18.14 1.43
CA ILE A 125 28.05 19.06 2.56
C ILE A 125 29.17 18.76 3.55
N ARG A 126 29.95 19.75 3.86
CA ARG A 126 31.06 19.67 4.82
C ARG A 126 30.58 19.88 6.25
N SER A 127 31.10 19.08 7.17
CA SER A 127 30.83 19.21 8.61
C SER A 127 32.09 18.97 9.43
N ILE A 128 32.21 19.69 10.52
CA ILE A 128 33.33 19.61 11.48
C ILE A 128 32.71 19.44 12.88
N VAL A 129 33.16 18.45 13.60
CA VAL A 129 32.76 18.22 15.00
C VAL A 129 33.99 18.33 15.88
N GLY A 130 34.00 19.39 16.65
CA GLY A 130 35.10 19.68 17.59
C GLY A 130 34.86 19.14 18.99
N SER A 131 35.56 19.72 19.95
CA SER A 131 35.58 19.34 21.36
C SER A 131 34.24 19.58 22.05
N ILE A 132 34.01 18.83 23.12
CA ILE A 132 32.97 19.13 24.12
C ILE A 132 33.58 20.20 25.04
N VAL A 133 32.82 21.28 25.26
CA VAL A 133 33.24 22.39 26.09
C VAL A 133 32.21 22.66 27.18
N THR A 134 32.69 23.20 28.31
CA THR A 134 31.84 23.78 29.35
C THR A 134 31.75 25.27 29.10
N LEU A 135 30.53 25.81 29.06
CA LEU A 135 30.29 27.25 28.88
C LEU A 135 29.92 27.90 30.20
N THR A 136 30.54 29.05 30.44
CA THR A 136 30.26 29.88 31.61
C THR A 136 30.07 31.32 31.13
N PRO A 137 29.02 32.07 31.56
CA PRO A 137 28.90 33.50 31.27
C PRO A 137 30.08 34.30 31.84
N VAL A 138 30.61 35.28 31.10
CA VAL A 138 31.64 36.21 31.61
C VAL A 138 31.09 37.09 32.72
N GLU A 139 29.83 37.53 32.62
CA GLU A 139 29.15 38.28 33.64
C GLU A 139 28.39 37.34 34.59
N GLU A 140 28.63 37.45 35.91
CA GLU A 140 27.91 36.69 36.92
C GLU A 140 26.38 36.95 36.83
N ARG A 141 25.57 35.91 36.60
CA ARG A 141 24.11 36.00 36.51
C ARG A 141 23.44 35.08 37.53
N PRO A 142 22.28 35.47 38.14
CA PRO A 142 21.67 34.72 39.24
C PRO A 142 21.18 33.30 38.86
N ARG A 143 21.14 32.96 37.58
CA ARG A 143 20.66 31.67 37.05
C ARG A 143 21.71 30.89 36.24
N GLY A 144 22.94 31.32 36.24
CA GLY A 144 23.95 30.89 35.30
C GLY A 144 24.93 29.82 35.83
N GLY A 145 24.45 28.58 36.03
CA GLY A 145 25.36 27.45 36.17
C GLY A 145 26.03 27.05 34.85
N PRO A 146 27.24 26.42 34.88
CA PRO A 146 27.93 25.99 33.68
C PRO A 146 27.11 24.99 32.88
N ARG A 147 27.16 25.08 31.55
CA ARG A 147 26.45 24.19 30.63
C ARG A 147 27.42 23.54 29.67
N SER A 148 27.17 22.32 29.29
CA SER A 148 27.98 21.59 28.30
C SER A 148 27.43 21.80 26.90
N GLY A 149 28.33 22.07 25.94
CA GLY A 149 28.03 22.12 24.51
C GLY A 149 29.16 21.46 23.72
N ARG A 150 28.94 21.24 22.46
CA ARG A 150 29.89 20.66 21.53
C ARG A 150 30.12 21.62 20.37
N ILE A 151 31.37 21.98 20.09
CA ILE A 151 31.68 22.77 18.90
C ILE A 151 31.31 22.00 17.67
N PHE A 152 30.54 22.64 16.76
CA PHE A 152 30.05 22.04 15.56
C PHE A 152 29.97 23.08 14.44
N ALA A 153 30.41 22.72 13.25
CA ALA A 153 30.19 23.51 12.05
C ALA A 153 29.66 22.66 10.94
N ARG A 154 28.75 23.21 10.16
CA ARG A 154 28.19 22.55 8.98
C ARG A 154 27.76 23.59 7.96
N GLU A 155 28.08 23.34 6.70
CA GLU A 155 27.76 24.24 5.59
C GLU A 155 26.23 24.47 5.51
N GLY A 156 25.82 25.75 5.57
CA GLY A 156 24.39 26.12 5.59
C GLY A 156 23.63 25.79 6.89
N ALA A 157 24.32 25.58 8.03
CA ALA A 157 23.66 25.18 9.28
C ALA A 157 22.64 26.20 9.77
N VAL A 158 22.89 27.48 9.59
CA VAL A 158 22.03 28.59 10.06
C VAL A 158 20.69 28.59 9.32
N ASP A 159 20.66 28.27 8.05
CA ASP A 159 19.41 28.17 7.24
C ASP A 159 18.51 27.01 7.70
N HIS A 160 19.02 26.10 8.51
CA HIS A 160 18.34 24.87 8.93
C HIS A 160 18.07 24.78 10.43
N ILE A 161 18.18 25.89 11.17
CA ILE A 161 17.80 26.03 12.57
C ILE A 161 16.57 26.93 12.73
N GLU A 162 15.90 26.82 13.87
CA GLU A 162 14.79 27.70 14.25
C GLU A 162 15.36 28.77 15.18
N ILE A 163 15.52 30.00 14.69
CA ILE A 163 16.11 31.11 15.42
C ILE A 163 15.13 31.58 16.49
N VAL A 164 15.61 31.68 17.73
CA VAL A 164 14.86 32.19 18.88
C VAL A 164 15.19 33.67 19.12
N SER A 165 16.47 34.05 18.99
CA SER A 165 16.94 35.45 19.09
C SER A 165 18.25 35.61 18.35
N GLY A 166 18.52 36.81 17.83
CA GLY A 166 19.65 37.15 16.97
C GLY A 166 19.23 37.43 15.55
N GLU A 167 20.14 37.94 14.72
CA GLU A 167 19.93 38.17 13.29
C GLU A 167 20.61 37.04 12.49
N GLU A 168 19.96 36.55 11.44
CA GLU A 168 20.48 35.49 10.55
C GLU A 168 21.84 35.91 9.96
N GLY A 169 22.88 35.11 10.20
CA GLY A 169 24.22 35.42 9.72
C GLY A 169 25.28 34.46 10.28
N PRO A 170 26.54 34.64 9.82
CA PRO A 170 27.70 33.90 10.34
C PRO A 170 27.94 34.25 11.80
N GLY A 171 28.54 33.32 12.57
CA GLY A 171 28.93 33.53 13.95
C GLY A 171 28.65 32.32 14.85
N VAL A 172 28.66 32.57 16.16
CA VAL A 172 28.46 31.53 17.18
C VAL A 172 27.01 31.50 17.68
N TRP A 173 26.33 30.35 17.41
CA TRP A 173 24.95 30.11 17.76
C TRP A 173 24.83 29.11 18.89
N LEU A 174 24.10 29.46 19.97
CA LEU A 174 23.86 28.57 21.10
C LEU A 174 22.44 27.98 21.05
N PRO A 175 22.23 26.68 21.38
CA PRO A 175 20.89 26.17 21.56
C PRO A 175 20.25 26.73 22.84
N ASN A 176 18.96 26.97 22.83
CA ASN A 176 18.22 27.61 23.92
C ASN A 176 18.35 26.91 25.28
N ASN A 177 18.55 25.59 25.30
CA ASN A 177 18.81 24.83 26.54
C ASN A 177 20.19 25.14 27.15
N VAL A 178 21.19 25.50 26.34
CA VAL A 178 22.49 25.99 26.78
C VAL A 178 22.39 27.47 27.13
N ALA A 179 21.76 28.26 26.27
CA ALA A 179 21.52 29.68 26.51
C ALA A 179 20.65 29.98 27.78
N ALA A 180 19.95 28.97 28.30
CA ALA A 180 19.19 29.07 29.58
C ALA A 180 20.03 29.42 30.82
N MET A 181 21.37 29.46 30.69
CA MET A 181 22.26 30.07 31.66
C MET A 181 22.12 31.60 31.71
N GLY A 182 21.23 32.20 30.93
CA GLY A 182 20.91 33.62 30.91
C GLY A 182 21.68 34.44 29.86
N VAL A 183 22.20 33.77 28.82
CA VAL A 183 23.00 34.37 27.75
C VAL A 183 22.14 34.59 26.51
N GLY A 184 22.33 35.73 25.85
CA GLY A 184 21.69 36.12 24.60
C GLY A 184 22.65 36.69 23.57
N PRO A 185 22.14 37.15 22.41
CA PRO A 185 22.96 37.78 21.39
C PRO A 185 23.73 38.98 21.90
N GLY A 186 25.02 39.07 21.58
CA GLY A 186 25.96 40.09 22.03
C GLY A 186 26.66 39.79 23.35
N ASP A 187 26.22 38.79 24.11
CA ASP A 187 26.88 38.39 25.36
C ASP A 187 28.16 37.58 25.11
N ARG A 188 29.10 37.64 26.07
CA ARG A 188 30.34 36.87 26.00
C ARG A 188 30.31 35.66 26.92
N VAL A 189 30.81 34.54 26.42
CA VAL A 189 30.90 33.28 27.16
C VAL A 189 32.33 32.76 27.15
N ILE A 190 32.73 32.14 28.25
CA ILE A 190 34.01 31.42 28.37
C ILE A 190 33.69 29.96 28.05
N MET A 191 34.39 29.42 27.06
CA MET A 191 34.42 28.01 26.72
C MET A 191 35.63 27.36 27.36
N GLU A 192 35.45 26.28 28.11
CA GLU A 192 36.52 25.55 28.77
C GLU A 192 36.54 24.09 28.34
N SER A 193 37.72 23.59 28.01
CA SER A 193 38.00 22.16 27.79
C SER A 193 39.44 21.82 28.13
N GLY A 194 39.69 20.73 28.85
CA GLY A 194 41.06 20.29 29.15
C GLY A 194 41.92 21.30 29.93
N GLY A 195 41.27 22.24 30.66
CA GLY A 195 41.97 23.28 31.40
C GLY A 195 42.43 24.50 30.58
N ARG A 196 42.04 24.59 29.32
CA ARG A 196 42.21 25.78 28.45
C ARG A 196 40.87 26.48 28.25
N THR A 197 40.91 27.80 28.18
CA THR A 197 39.75 28.66 28.04
C THR A 197 39.85 29.54 26.81
N ALA A 198 38.71 29.74 26.13
CA ALA A 198 38.56 30.73 25.07
C ALA A 198 37.30 31.56 25.33
N GLU A 199 37.40 32.87 25.09
CA GLU A 199 36.25 33.78 25.19
C GLU A 199 35.63 33.98 23.79
N VAL A 200 34.29 33.86 23.70
CA VAL A 200 33.54 33.97 22.43
C VAL A 200 32.31 34.83 22.65
N THR A 201 31.97 35.64 21.66
CA THR A 201 30.70 36.39 21.60
C THR A 201 29.61 35.53 21.00
N VAL A 202 28.41 35.54 21.56
CA VAL A 202 27.25 34.83 21.08
C VAL A 202 26.51 35.70 20.05
N ASP A 203 26.34 35.24 18.83
CA ASP A 203 25.65 35.98 17.77
C ASP A 203 24.16 35.69 17.78
N GLY A 204 23.77 34.49 18.22
CA GLY A 204 22.35 34.14 18.31
C GLY A 204 22.03 32.91 19.15
N VAL A 205 20.73 32.75 19.42
CA VAL A 205 20.18 31.59 20.11
C VAL A 205 19.17 30.91 19.21
N TYR A 206 19.30 29.62 19.08
CA TYR A 206 18.39 28.80 18.31
C TYR A 206 17.67 27.77 19.19
N ARG A 207 16.49 27.28 18.75
CA ARG A 207 15.78 26.20 19.42
C ARG A 207 16.57 24.90 19.30
N ALA A 208 16.85 24.24 20.42
CA ALA A 208 17.64 23.01 20.45
C ALA A 208 17.16 21.99 19.40
N LEU A 209 18.09 21.38 18.67
CA LEU A 209 17.77 20.50 17.54
C LEU A 209 16.92 19.28 17.93
N PHE A 210 17.07 18.78 19.15
CA PHE A 210 16.23 17.68 19.65
C PHE A 210 14.76 18.08 19.86
N ALA A 211 14.49 19.39 20.01
CA ALA A 211 13.16 19.94 20.17
C ALA A 211 12.53 20.44 18.85
N GLN A 212 13.22 20.27 17.73
CA GLN A 212 12.75 20.62 16.40
C GLN A 212 12.27 19.37 15.65
N PRO A 213 11.36 19.50 14.65
CA PRO A 213 11.03 18.42 13.75
C PRO A 213 12.28 17.88 13.04
N ARG A 214 12.36 16.54 12.90
CA ARG A 214 13.50 15.92 12.22
C ARG A 214 13.56 16.40 10.77
N ARG A 215 14.58 17.16 10.42
CA ARG A 215 14.85 17.59 9.05
C ARG A 215 15.90 16.68 8.42
N GLY A 216 15.76 16.40 7.11
CA GLY A 216 16.69 15.56 6.36
C GLY A 216 18.13 16.05 6.45
N TYR A 217 18.33 17.37 6.51
CA TYR A 217 19.63 18.01 6.65
C TYR A 217 20.43 17.55 7.89
N TRP A 218 19.77 17.35 9.05
CA TRP A 218 20.40 16.91 10.30
C TRP A 218 20.50 15.38 10.45
N ARG A 219 20.08 14.60 9.45
CA ARG A 219 19.93 13.14 9.55
C ARG A 219 21.23 12.43 9.94
N ALA A 220 22.34 12.82 9.35
CA ALA A 220 23.65 12.24 9.63
C ALA A 220 24.09 12.40 11.10
N TRP A 221 23.61 13.43 11.74
CA TRP A 221 24.00 13.83 13.09
C TRP A 221 22.99 13.41 14.17
N THR A 222 21.97 12.62 13.80
CA THR A 222 20.92 12.16 14.72
C THR A 222 21.49 11.59 16.03
N ARG A 223 22.59 10.84 15.97
CA ARG A 223 23.25 10.28 17.17
C ARG A 223 23.81 11.33 18.14
N TYR A 224 24.18 12.48 17.65
CA TYR A 224 24.73 13.57 18.46
C TYR A 224 23.68 14.56 18.91
N ILE A 225 22.49 14.51 18.32
CA ILE A 225 21.36 15.40 18.62
C ILE A 225 20.41 14.75 19.62
N TYR A 226 20.12 13.46 19.43
CA TYR A 226 19.13 12.74 20.23
C TYR A 226 19.77 11.73 21.19
N PRO A 227 19.14 11.46 22.35
CA PRO A 227 19.61 10.41 23.27
C PRO A 227 19.71 9.05 22.56
N LEU A 228 20.71 8.26 22.91
CA LEU A 228 20.97 6.96 22.28
C LEU A 228 20.03 5.86 22.76
N CYS A 229 19.36 6.05 23.87
CA CYS A 229 18.38 5.11 24.41
C CYS A 229 17.00 5.73 24.49
N ALA A 230 15.99 4.89 24.54
CA ALA A 230 14.60 5.35 24.60
C ALA A 230 14.28 6.04 25.95
N PHE A 231 15.03 5.73 27.01
CA PHE A 231 14.69 6.16 28.36
C PHE A 231 15.93 6.35 29.24
N GLY A 232 15.94 7.44 30.02
CA GLY A 232 16.94 7.68 31.09
C GLY A 232 18.35 8.03 30.61
N CYS A 233 18.58 8.22 29.34
CA CYS A 233 19.86 8.72 28.85
C CYS A 233 19.94 10.24 28.95
N PRO A 234 21.08 10.78 29.36
CA PRO A 234 21.31 12.22 29.34
C PRO A 234 21.19 12.75 27.92
N THR A 235 20.56 13.88 27.74
CA THR A 235 20.56 14.62 26.47
C THR A 235 21.98 14.88 26.03
N PRO A 236 22.37 14.59 24.79
CA PRO A 236 23.69 14.91 24.28
C PRO A 236 24.00 16.41 24.44
N PRO A 237 25.28 16.78 24.61
CA PRO A 237 25.68 18.20 24.63
C PRO A 237 25.15 18.89 23.37
N GLY A 238 24.46 20.02 23.54
CA GLY A 238 23.91 20.79 22.43
C GLY A 238 25.02 21.31 21.51
N PHE A 239 24.72 21.42 20.21
CA PHE A 239 25.70 21.98 19.28
C PHE A 239 25.87 23.47 19.46
N ILE A 240 27.12 23.90 19.65
CA ILE A 240 27.57 25.28 19.52
C ILE A 240 27.89 25.41 18.03
N ILE A 241 27.00 26.02 17.26
CA ILE A 241 27.18 26.11 15.80
C ILE A 241 28.13 27.32 15.57
N ALA A 242 29.25 27.05 14.89
CA ALA A 242 30.20 28.04 14.45
C ALA A 242 30.37 27.98 12.93
N ASP A 243 30.98 29.00 12.35
CA ASP A 243 31.35 28.96 10.94
C ASP A 243 32.39 27.86 10.66
N LEU A 244 32.40 27.35 9.43
CA LEU A 244 33.35 26.31 9.05
C LEU A 244 34.80 26.71 9.20
N ASP A 245 35.12 27.98 8.92
CA ASP A 245 36.46 28.51 8.97
C ASP A 245 36.91 28.76 10.41
N ASP A 246 35.93 28.99 11.33
CA ASP A 246 36.22 29.30 12.75
C ASP A 246 36.22 28.04 13.64
N ALA A 247 35.60 26.93 13.19
CA ALA A 247 35.45 25.73 14.00
C ALA A 247 36.78 25.08 14.42
N ILE A 248 37.78 25.06 13.54
CA ILE A 248 39.11 24.51 13.82
C ILE A 248 39.88 25.42 14.77
N PRO A 249 40.06 26.73 14.48
CA PRO A 249 40.70 27.66 15.38
C PRO A 249 40.05 27.68 16.78
N LEU A 250 38.71 27.64 16.82
CA LEU A 250 37.97 27.60 18.08
C LEU A 250 38.23 26.31 18.87
N THR A 251 38.26 25.15 18.19
CA THR A 251 38.59 23.86 18.81
C THR A 251 40.03 23.85 19.35
N GLU A 252 40.98 24.43 18.62
CA GLU A 252 42.39 24.54 19.01
C GLU A 252 42.55 25.48 20.20
N SER A 253 41.83 26.61 20.24
CA SER A 253 41.90 27.60 21.33
C SER A 253 41.50 27.03 22.69
N VAL A 254 40.53 26.11 22.70
CA VAL A 254 40.09 25.38 23.92
C VAL A 254 40.93 24.10 24.18
N GLY A 255 42.04 23.94 23.48
CA GLY A 255 42.98 22.81 23.71
C GLY A 255 42.56 21.49 23.02
N GLY A 256 41.61 21.52 22.12
CA GLY A 256 41.31 20.36 21.27
C GLY A 256 42.46 20.08 20.30
N ASP A 257 42.91 18.84 20.23
CA ASP A 257 44.03 18.40 19.39
C ASP A 257 43.55 17.53 18.21
N SER A 258 42.28 17.27 18.16
CA SER A 258 41.60 16.49 17.11
C SER A 258 40.17 16.94 16.87
N ALA A 259 39.65 16.67 15.65
CA ALA A 259 38.27 16.91 15.30
C ALA A 259 37.76 15.76 14.37
N THR A 260 36.47 15.63 14.26
CA THR A 260 35.82 14.73 13.31
C THR A 260 35.41 15.54 12.09
N PHE A 261 35.88 15.14 10.92
CA PHE A 261 35.50 15.74 9.64
C PHE A 261 34.55 14.79 8.89
N ALA A 262 33.54 15.38 8.26
CA ALA A 262 32.60 14.61 7.45
C ALA A 262 32.28 15.38 6.16
N TRP A 263 32.29 14.64 5.07
CA TRP A 263 31.80 15.06 3.77
C TRP A 263 30.63 14.16 3.40
N GLU A 264 29.47 14.74 3.23
CA GLU A 264 28.23 14.03 3.01
C GLU A 264 27.59 14.47 1.70
N ALA A 265 27.43 13.54 0.77
CA ALA A 265 26.66 13.75 -0.43
C ALA A 265 25.28 13.08 -0.26
N PRO A 266 24.23 13.86 0.05
CA PRO A 266 22.87 13.31 0.16
C PRO A 266 22.33 12.95 -1.23
N VAL A 267 21.28 12.12 -1.26
CA VAL A 267 20.49 11.91 -2.48
C VAL A 267 19.89 13.25 -2.90
N ALA A 268 19.95 13.56 -4.18
CA ALA A 268 19.57 14.86 -4.74
C ALA A 268 18.17 15.30 -4.29
N ALA A 269 18.07 16.52 -3.78
CA ALA A 269 16.87 17.07 -3.20
C ALA A 269 15.76 17.18 -4.26
N GLY A 270 14.58 16.63 -3.94
CA GLY A 270 13.42 16.65 -4.83
C GLY A 270 13.40 15.58 -5.92
N GLN A 271 14.43 14.75 -6.06
CA GLN A 271 14.39 13.57 -6.92
C GLN A 271 13.63 12.42 -6.25
N GLU A 272 12.62 11.93 -6.96
CA GLU A 272 11.92 10.69 -6.60
C GLU A 272 12.60 9.55 -7.36
N LEU A 273 13.57 8.87 -6.74
CA LEU A 273 14.29 7.76 -7.35
C LEU A 273 13.36 6.58 -7.65
N THR A 274 13.45 6.06 -8.86
CA THR A 274 12.94 4.74 -9.18
C THR A 274 13.82 3.65 -8.56
N LEU A 275 13.33 2.42 -8.47
CA LEU A 275 14.14 1.31 -7.94
C LEU A 275 15.39 1.05 -8.81
N ASP A 276 15.28 1.22 -10.13
CA ASP A 276 16.41 1.01 -11.04
C ASP A 276 17.47 2.12 -10.86
N GLU A 277 17.07 3.39 -10.74
CA GLU A 277 17.98 4.49 -10.39
C GLU A 277 18.64 4.32 -9.02
N ALA A 278 17.89 3.76 -8.03
CA ALA A 278 18.46 3.43 -6.73
C ALA A 278 19.49 2.30 -6.81
N ARG A 279 19.29 1.31 -7.70
CA ARG A 279 20.28 0.25 -7.97
C ARG A 279 21.53 0.81 -8.69
N ASP A 280 21.34 1.71 -9.64
CA ASP A 280 22.44 2.37 -10.32
C ASP A 280 23.27 3.21 -9.33
N LEU A 281 22.61 3.94 -8.44
CA LEU A 281 23.27 4.67 -7.35
C LEU A 281 23.97 3.71 -6.38
N GLN A 282 23.37 2.57 -6.05
CA GLN A 282 24.02 1.53 -5.24
C GLN A 282 25.30 1.01 -5.90
N ALA A 283 25.24 0.71 -7.20
CA ALA A 283 26.40 0.22 -7.96
C ALA A 283 27.52 1.27 -7.98
N PHE A 284 27.18 2.53 -8.24
CA PHE A 284 28.13 3.65 -8.21
C PHE A 284 28.82 3.79 -6.85
N ILE A 285 28.02 3.76 -5.76
CA ILE A 285 28.58 3.88 -4.40
C ILE A 285 29.46 2.68 -4.04
N GLN A 286 29.08 1.47 -4.45
CA GLN A 286 29.88 0.27 -4.22
C GLN A 286 31.20 0.31 -4.99
N GLU A 287 31.19 0.76 -6.25
CA GLU A 287 32.40 0.99 -7.05
C GLU A 287 33.30 2.03 -6.39
N PHE A 288 32.75 3.17 -5.97
CA PHE A 288 33.50 4.20 -5.28
C PHE A 288 34.13 3.69 -3.98
N GLN A 289 33.38 2.92 -3.16
CA GLN A 289 33.91 2.29 -1.95
C GLN A 289 35.00 1.25 -2.25
N ALA A 290 34.87 0.50 -3.33
CA ALA A 290 35.89 -0.45 -3.77
C ALA A 290 37.17 0.26 -4.19
N ASP A 291 37.07 1.32 -5.00
CA ASP A 291 38.22 2.15 -5.43
C ASP A 291 38.96 2.75 -4.25
N MET A 292 38.26 3.31 -3.27
CA MET A 292 38.84 3.83 -2.03
C MET A 292 39.49 2.74 -1.15
N SER A 293 39.08 1.49 -1.30
CA SER A 293 39.58 0.35 -0.53
C SER A 293 40.70 -0.41 -1.24
N ASP A 294 40.89 -0.18 -2.53
CA ASP A 294 41.94 -0.82 -3.34
C ASP A 294 43.33 -0.29 -2.99
N ARG A 295 44.13 -1.13 -2.35
CA ARG A 295 45.49 -0.80 -1.87
C ARG A 295 46.47 -0.43 -3.01
N SER A 296 46.15 -0.76 -4.22
CA SER A 296 46.98 -0.43 -5.41
C SER A 296 46.49 0.82 -6.15
N GLY A 297 45.36 1.38 -5.78
CA GLY A 297 44.76 2.54 -6.40
C GLY A 297 45.27 3.88 -5.85
N GLU A 298 45.21 4.94 -6.68
CA GLU A 298 45.60 6.30 -6.31
C GLU A 298 44.71 6.84 -5.16
N LEU A 299 43.45 6.53 -5.14
CA LEU A 299 42.48 6.96 -4.09
C LEU A 299 42.83 6.38 -2.71
N TRP A 300 43.41 5.19 -2.65
CA TRP A 300 43.86 4.63 -1.39
C TRP A 300 44.86 5.48 -0.65
N GLU A 301 45.80 6.09 -1.38
CA GLU A 301 46.80 6.98 -0.78
C GLU A 301 46.16 8.24 -0.21
N VAL A 302 45.20 8.82 -0.89
CA VAL A 302 44.46 10.01 -0.46
C VAL A 302 43.60 9.74 0.75
N PHE A 303 42.78 8.70 0.72
CA PHE A 303 41.77 8.42 1.75
C PHE A 303 42.31 7.59 2.93
N ARG A 304 43.45 6.92 2.80
CA ARG A 304 44.12 6.20 3.88
C ARG A 304 44.90 7.08 4.84
N CYS A 305 44.99 8.36 4.59
CA CYS A 305 45.87 9.22 5.34
C CYS A 305 45.75 9.07 6.86
N CYS A 306 46.90 9.25 7.47
CA CYS A 306 47.17 9.48 8.89
C CYS A 306 47.47 8.25 9.76
N GLY A 307 47.57 7.06 9.20
CA GLY A 307 47.96 5.88 9.97
C GLY A 307 49.44 5.51 9.96
N ARG A 308 50.20 5.89 8.96
CA ARG A 308 51.55 5.39 8.77
C ARG A 308 52.68 6.40 8.92
N GLN A 309 52.46 7.67 8.59
CA GLN A 309 53.53 8.69 8.64
C GLN A 309 53.86 9.18 10.06
N TYR A 310 52.95 8.95 11.02
CA TYR A 310 53.11 9.44 12.40
C TYR A 310 53.43 8.35 13.41
N ALA A 311 53.62 7.10 12.99
CA ALA A 311 54.04 5.98 13.85
C ALA A 311 55.51 5.96 14.17
N THR A 312 56.32 6.97 13.79
CA THR A 312 57.78 6.95 13.95
C THR A 312 58.23 7.50 15.32
N SER A 313 57.36 7.96 16.18
CA SER A 313 57.69 8.23 17.56
C SER A 313 56.91 7.37 18.53
N GLY A 314 57.36 6.14 18.66
CA GLY A 314 57.09 5.23 19.77
C GLY A 314 55.70 5.24 20.40
N SER A 315 54.88 4.24 20.05
CA SER A 315 53.72 3.81 20.79
C SER A 315 52.43 4.64 20.66
N LEU A 316 51.81 4.62 19.50
CA LEU A 316 50.33 4.60 19.45
C LEU A 316 49.89 4.12 18.03
N PHE A 317 49.26 2.96 17.97
CA PHE A 317 48.55 2.54 16.76
C PHE A 317 47.37 3.49 16.54
N VAL A 318 47.58 4.58 15.78
CA VAL A 318 46.45 5.37 15.27
C VAL A 318 45.83 4.55 14.14
N ARG A 319 44.82 3.77 14.45
CA ARG A 319 43.92 3.24 13.43
C ARG A 319 43.31 4.44 12.71
N SER A 320 43.42 4.48 11.38
CA SER A 320 42.65 5.43 10.60
C SER A 320 41.19 5.18 10.91
N ASN A 321 40.55 6.10 11.64
CA ASN A 321 39.13 6.01 11.97
C ASN A 321 38.28 6.57 10.82
N ALA A 322 38.72 6.38 9.58
CA ALA A 322 37.94 6.72 8.39
C ALA A 322 36.84 5.67 8.16
N GLU A 323 35.63 6.14 8.04
CA GLU A 323 34.44 5.34 7.85
C GLU A 323 33.72 5.82 6.57
N TYR A 324 33.55 4.89 5.61
CA TYR A 324 32.72 5.11 4.44
C TYR A 324 31.37 4.47 4.71
N THR A 325 30.30 5.20 4.57
CA THR A 325 28.98 4.67 4.90
C THR A 325 27.92 5.18 3.94
N SER A 326 27.09 4.25 3.51
CA SER A 326 25.88 4.52 2.77
C SER A 326 24.81 3.50 3.16
N GLN A 327 23.57 3.91 3.17
CA GLN A 327 22.44 3.03 3.45
C GLN A 327 21.68 2.62 2.17
N ILE A 328 22.14 3.05 1.00
CA ILE A 328 21.46 2.72 -0.26
C ILE A 328 21.33 1.21 -0.48
N SER A 329 22.38 0.44 -0.15
CA SER A 329 22.32 -1.03 -0.25
C SER A 329 21.26 -1.64 0.65
N ARG A 330 21.04 -1.07 1.84
CA ARG A 330 19.98 -1.49 2.75
C ARG A 330 18.61 -1.13 2.18
N VAL A 331 18.46 0.08 1.66
CA VAL A 331 17.20 0.53 1.01
C VAL A 331 16.85 -0.38 -0.16
N VAL A 332 17.78 -0.61 -1.09
CA VAL A 332 17.55 -1.45 -2.26
C VAL A 332 17.23 -2.90 -1.84
N ASN A 333 18.03 -3.50 -0.95
CA ASN A 333 17.81 -4.86 -0.50
C ASN A 333 16.47 -5.02 0.22
N GLU A 334 16.05 -4.04 1.02
CA GLU A 334 14.76 -4.08 1.73
C GLU A 334 13.60 -3.94 0.73
N VAL A 335 13.70 -3.03 -0.24
CA VAL A 335 12.70 -2.89 -1.29
C VAL A 335 12.62 -4.15 -2.15
N ASP A 336 13.75 -4.73 -2.57
CA ASP A 336 13.80 -5.98 -3.33
C ASP A 336 13.16 -7.14 -2.55
N ARG A 337 13.45 -7.25 -1.27
CA ARG A 337 12.85 -8.24 -0.38
C ARG A 337 11.33 -8.11 -0.35
N ARG A 338 10.81 -6.89 -0.19
CA ARG A 338 9.37 -6.61 -0.20
C ARG A 338 8.74 -6.86 -1.56
N MET A 339 9.40 -6.43 -2.63
CA MET A 339 8.88 -6.65 -3.99
C MET A 339 8.76 -8.14 -4.31
N THR A 340 9.67 -8.98 -3.84
CA THR A 340 9.58 -10.44 -3.98
C THR A 340 8.31 -11.01 -3.35
N THR A 341 7.82 -10.41 -2.26
CA THR A 341 6.56 -10.86 -1.60
C THR A 341 5.31 -10.37 -2.31
N ILE A 342 5.37 -9.19 -2.95
CA ILE A 342 4.23 -8.52 -3.58
C ILE A 342 4.04 -8.97 -5.03
N GLU A 343 5.12 -9.19 -5.76
CA GLU A 343 5.09 -9.43 -7.21
C GLU A 343 4.26 -10.65 -7.60
N GLY A 344 4.47 -11.80 -6.94
CA GLY A 344 3.73 -13.03 -7.22
C GLY A 344 2.22 -12.89 -7.04
N PRO A 345 1.73 -12.45 -5.87
CA PRO A 345 0.30 -12.19 -5.64
C PRO A 345 -0.31 -11.18 -6.62
N VAL A 346 0.36 -10.07 -6.89
CA VAL A 346 -0.12 -9.04 -7.82
C VAL A 346 -0.23 -9.59 -9.24
N GLN A 347 0.77 -10.31 -9.73
CA GLN A 347 0.72 -10.94 -11.06
C GLN A 347 -0.42 -11.94 -11.17
N LEU A 348 -0.69 -12.71 -10.13
CA LEU A 348 -1.76 -13.70 -10.12
C LEU A 348 -3.16 -13.05 -10.14
N LEU A 349 -3.35 -11.97 -9.38
CA LEU A 349 -4.59 -11.18 -9.39
C LEU A 349 -4.84 -10.54 -10.75
N LEU A 350 -3.80 -9.99 -11.36
CA LEU A 350 -3.89 -9.34 -12.67
C LEU A 350 -4.10 -10.38 -13.80
N ALA A 351 -3.50 -11.57 -13.70
CA ALA A 351 -3.79 -12.68 -14.60
C ALA A 351 -5.27 -13.10 -14.52
N ALA A 352 -5.85 -13.15 -13.32
CA ALA A 352 -7.29 -13.38 -13.15
C ALA A 352 -8.13 -12.27 -13.81
N GLY A 353 -7.74 -11.00 -13.64
CA GLY A 353 -8.35 -9.86 -14.32
C GLY A 353 -8.28 -9.95 -15.84
N LEU A 354 -7.12 -10.36 -16.39
CA LEU A 354 -6.93 -10.63 -17.81
C LEU A 354 -7.87 -11.73 -18.33
N LEU A 355 -8.03 -12.83 -17.60
CA LEU A 355 -8.94 -13.91 -17.95
C LEU A 355 -10.40 -13.44 -17.98
N VAL A 356 -10.83 -12.64 -17.00
CA VAL A 356 -12.18 -12.05 -16.97
C VAL A 356 -12.38 -11.11 -18.15
N ALA A 357 -11.43 -10.22 -18.43
CA ALA A 357 -11.48 -9.30 -19.57
C ALA A 357 -11.53 -10.06 -20.90
N ALA A 358 -10.71 -11.12 -21.06
CA ALA A 358 -10.72 -11.99 -22.22
C ALA A 358 -12.07 -12.70 -22.41
N ALA A 359 -12.69 -13.17 -21.31
CA ALA A 359 -14.01 -13.78 -21.35
C ALA A 359 -15.09 -12.80 -21.83
N VAL A 360 -15.00 -11.52 -21.44
CA VAL A 360 -15.91 -10.46 -21.90
C VAL A 360 -15.73 -10.17 -23.40
N VAL A 361 -14.48 -10.03 -23.87
CA VAL A 361 -14.19 -9.86 -25.30
C VAL A 361 -14.72 -11.05 -26.10
N ALA A 362 -14.51 -12.27 -25.60
CA ALA A 362 -15.03 -13.49 -26.19
C ALA A 362 -16.58 -13.49 -26.22
N GLY A 363 -17.23 -13.07 -25.13
CA GLY A 363 -18.68 -12.89 -25.04
C GLY A 363 -19.22 -11.87 -26.04
N ALA A 364 -18.53 -10.72 -26.20
CA ALA A 364 -18.85 -9.73 -27.21
C ALA A 364 -18.75 -10.28 -28.64
N GLY A 365 -17.70 -11.09 -28.92
CA GLY A 365 -17.54 -11.81 -30.18
C GLY A 365 -18.64 -12.82 -30.46
N ALA A 366 -19.01 -13.62 -29.45
CA ALA A 366 -20.14 -14.58 -29.56
C ALA A 366 -21.46 -13.85 -29.81
N PHE A 367 -21.67 -12.73 -29.14
CA PHE A 367 -22.85 -11.89 -29.35
C PHE A 367 -22.88 -11.27 -30.76
N ALA A 368 -21.73 -10.81 -31.28
CA ALA A 368 -21.59 -10.29 -32.63
C ALA A 368 -22.06 -11.32 -33.67
N MET A 369 -21.65 -12.59 -33.48
CA MET A 369 -22.08 -13.70 -34.35
C MET A 369 -23.56 -14.04 -34.18
N ALA A 370 -24.08 -14.00 -32.95
CA ALA A 370 -25.49 -14.27 -32.69
C ALA A 370 -26.43 -13.25 -33.36
N THR A 371 -26.05 -11.97 -33.39
CA THR A 371 -26.83 -10.91 -34.05
C THR A 371 -26.81 -10.97 -35.58
N ARG A 372 -25.78 -11.61 -36.14
CA ARG A 372 -25.53 -11.75 -37.57
C ARG A 372 -25.73 -13.19 -38.09
N ARG A 373 -26.58 -13.99 -37.43
CA ARG A 373 -26.82 -15.38 -37.82
C ARG A 373 -27.23 -15.55 -39.28
N VAL A 374 -28.11 -14.66 -39.77
CA VAL A 374 -28.57 -14.70 -41.16
C VAL A 374 -27.40 -14.51 -42.14
N GLU A 375 -26.54 -13.50 -41.92
CA GLU A 375 -25.33 -13.31 -42.74
C GLU A 375 -24.39 -14.52 -42.67
N ALA A 376 -24.18 -15.04 -41.47
CA ALA A 376 -23.35 -16.24 -41.25
C ALA A 376 -23.88 -17.46 -41.99
N THR A 377 -25.22 -17.69 -41.98
CA THR A 377 -25.88 -18.77 -42.70
C THR A 377 -25.74 -18.64 -44.21
N TYR A 378 -25.89 -17.43 -44.76
CA TYR A 378 -25.70 -17.18 -46.21
C TYR A 378 -24.24 -17.39 -46.63
N LEU A 379 -23.27 -16.99 -45.78
CA LEU A 379 -21.85 -17.20 -46.09
C LEU A 379 -21.44 -18.67 -45.96
N PHE A 380 -22.06 -19.41 -45.00
CA PHE A 380 -21.90 -20.84 -44.86
C PHE A 380 -22.43 -21.58 -46.10
N ALA A 381 -23.68 -21.25 -46.56
CA ALA A 381 -24.27 -21.84 -47.77
C ALA A 381 -23.41 -21.57 -49.04
N ARG A 382 -22.62 -20.49 -49.06
CA ARG A 382 -21.67 -20.18 -50.15
C ARG A 382 -20.29 -20.84 -49.97
N GLY A 383 -20.14 -21.81 -49.08
CA GLY A 383 -18.92 -22.58 -48.87
C GLY A 383 -17.75 -21.83 -48.24
N ARG A 384 -17.99 -20.69 -47.51
CA ARG A 384 -16.91 -19.99 -46.82
C ARG A 384 -16.42 -20.79 -45.62
N SER A 385 -15.08 -20.84 -45.44
CA SER A 385 -14.45 -21.57 -44.36
C SER A 385 -14.59 -20.81 -43.00
N PRO A 386 -14.58 -21.55 -41.88
CA PRO A 386 -14.58 -20.93 -40.54
C PRO A 386 -13.43 -19.96 -40.30
N SER A 387 -12.25 -20.25 -40.85
CA SER A 387 -11.06 -19.37 -40.77
C SER A 387 -11.30 -18.02 -41.48
N THR A 388 -11.98 -18.04 -42.64
CA THR A 388 -12.33 -16.80 -43.37
C THR A 388 -13.30 -15.93 -42.54
N MET A 389 -14.25 -16.56 -41.85
CA MET A 389 -15.18 -15.83 -40.96
C MET A 389 -14.47 -15.31 -39.72
N GLY A 390 -13.57 -16.08 -39.17
CA GLY A 390 -12.73 -15.65 -38.05
C GLY A 390 -11.85 -14.45 -38.40
N THR A 391 -11.10 -14.50 -39.50
CA THR A 391 -10.26 -13.37 -39.94
C THR A 391 -11.07 -12.12 -40.30
N LYS A 392 -12.28 -12.26 -40.89
CA LYS A 392 -13.20 -11.13 -41.09
C LYS A 392 -13.58 -10.48 -39.75
N ALA A 393 -13.97 -11.29 -38.77
CA ALA A 393 -14.36 -10.81 -37.45
C ALA A 393 -13.18 -10.17 -36.68
N SER A 394 -11.97 -10.70 -36.80
CA SER A 394 -10.76 -10.09 -36.25
C SER A 394 -10.49 -8.72 -36.87
N LEU A 395 -10.63 -8.57 -38.19
CA LEU A 395 -10.42 -7.26 -38.85
C LEU A 395 -11.52 -6.26 -38.47
N GLU A 396 -12.76 -6.71 -38.29
CA GLU A 396 -13.85 -5.85 -37.81
C GLU A 396 -13.59 -5.36 -36.37
N ALA A 397 -13.04 -6.24 -35.51
CA ALA A 397 -12.75 -5.91 -34.13
C ALA A 397 -11.49 -5.05 -33.94
N LEU A 398 -10.58 -4.98 -34.94
CA LEU A 398 -9.28 -4.31 -34.82
C LEU A 398 -9.42 -2.83 -34.47
N PHE A 399 -10.29 -2.08 -35.14
CA PHE A 399 -10.48 -0.65 -34.90
C PHE A 399 -11.08 -0.35 -33.51
N PRO A 400 -12.18 -1.02 -33.07
CA PRO A 400 -12.67 -0.87 -31.71
C PRO A 400 -11.62 -1.28 -30.66
N SER A 401 -10.83 -2.32 -30.93
CA SER A 401 -9.78 -2.78 -30.00
C SER A 401 -8.65 -1.77 -29.89
N LEU A 402 -8.33 -1.04 -30.94
CA LEU A 402 -7.31 0.02 -30.91
C LEU A 402 -7.75 1.20 -30.06
N ILE A 403 -9.01 1.64 -30.20
CA ILE A 403 -9.59 2.67 -29.35
C ILE A 403 -9.64 2.21 -27.90
N GLY A 404 -10.13 0.99 -27.65
CA GLY A 404 -10.19 0.38 -26.34
C GLY A 404 -8.80 0.23 -25.72
N GLY A 405 -7.82 -0.23 -26.51
CA GLY A 405 -6.43 -0.39 -26.06
C GLY A 405 -5.80 0.91 -25.58
N ALA A 406 -5.94 2.00 -26.36
CA ALA A 406 -5.45 3.33 -26.00
C ALA A 406 -6.16 3.87 -24.74
N ALA A 407 -7.49 3.74 -24.69
CA ALA A 407 -8.29 4.16 -23.52
C ALA A 407 -7.93 3.32 -22.26
N GLY A 408 -7.65 2.03 -22.42
CA GLY A 408 -7.24 1.14 -21.33
C GLY A 408 -5.90 1.50 -20.74
N LEU A 409 -4.90 1.81 -21.57
CA LEU A 409 -3.59 2.30 -21.13
C LEU A 409 -3.72 3.63 -20.37
N GLY A 410 -4.47 4.60 -20.93
CA GLY A 410 -4.70 5.88 -20.26
C GLY A 410 -5.41 5.71 -18.91
N LEU A 411 -6.41 4.83 -18.83
CA LEU A 411 -7.11 4.52 -17.59
C LEU A 411 -6.21 3.81 -16.58
N ALA A 412 -5.33 2.88 -17.02
CA ALA A 412 -4.35 2.23 -16.16
C ALA A 412 -3.41 3.25 -15.52
N PHE A 413 -2.91 4.19 -16.31
CA PHE A 413 -2.05 5.26 -15.81
C PHE A 413 -2.75 6.15 -14.78
N VAL A 414 -3.99 6.57 -15.06
CA VAL A 414 -4.80 7.39 -14.14
C VAL A 414 -5.07 6.63 -12.84
N LEU A 415 -5.51 5.37 -12.92
CA LEU A 415 -5.83 4.57 -11.73
C LEU A 415 -4.60 4.29 -10.88
N VAL A 416 -3.47 3.95 -11.48
CA VAL A 416 -2.21 3.73 -10.73
C VAL A 416 -1.75 5.02 -10.06
N LYS A 417 -1.90 6.18 -10.73
CA LYS A 417 -1.54 7.48 -10.16
C LYS A 417 -2.47 7.93 -9.02
N THR A 418 -3.78 7.60 -9.09
CA THR A 418 -4.78 8.08 -8.10
C THR A 418 -5.00 7.11 -6.93
N ILE A 419 -4.88 5.81 -7.18
CA ILE A 419 -5.18 4.75 -6.19
C ILE A 419 -3.89 4.02 -5.76
N GLY A 420 -2.87 4.07 -6.60
CA GLY A 420 -1.57 3.43 -6.33
C GLY A 420 -0.74 4.19 -5.30
N PRO A 421 0.40 3.64 -4.88
CA PRO A 421 1.25 4.17 -3.82
C PRO A 421 2.02 5.45 -4.18
N GLY A 422 1.73 6.08 -5.33
CA GLY A 422 2.19 7.43 -5.69
C GLY A 422 3.67 7.56 -6.10
N GLY A 423 4.38 6.47 -6.30
CA GLY A 423 5.77 6.50 -6.79
C GLY A 423 5.88 6.78 -8.30
N PRO A 424 7.04 7.26 -8.79
CA PRO A 424 7.32 7.41 -10.20
C PRO A 424 7.29 6.05 -10.92
N VAL A 425 6.79 6.04 -12.15
CA VAL A 425 6.62 4.81 -12.94
C VAL A 425 7.75 4.56 -13.94
N GLY A 426 8.64 5.53 -14.17
CA GLY A 426 9.85 5.41 -14.96
C GLY A 426 9.69 4.66 -16.29
N GLU A 427 10.59 3.71 -16.55
CA GLU A 427 10.58 2.88 -17.77
C GLU A 427 9.39 1.90 -17.85
N ALA A 428 8.67 1.67 -16.76
CA ALA A 428 7.48 0.79 -16.79
C ALA A 428 6.39 1.32 -17.73
N VAL A 429 6.40 2.60 -18.09
CA VAL A 429 5.51 3.16 -19.13
C VAL A 429 5.77 2.48 -20.49
N ARG A 430 7.01 2.13 -20.83
CA ARG A 430 7.34 1.41 -22.07
C ARG A 430 6.79 -0.01 -22.03
N THR A 431 7.00 -0.74 -20.95
CA THR A 431 6.49 -2.11 -20.79
C THR A 431 4.96 -2.16 -20.76
N ALA A 432 4.30 -1.22 -20.08
CA ALA A 432 2.86 -1.05 -20.09
C ALA A 432 2.33 -0.69 -21.49
N GLY A 433 3.03 0.19 -22.21
CA GLY A 433 2.71 0.53 -23.61
C GLY A 433 2.80 -0.68 -24.54
N LEU A 434 3.86 -1.50 -24.41
CA LEU A 434 3.99 -2.76 -25.16
C LEU A 434 2.86 -3.76 -24.81
N ALA A 435 2.52 -3.91 -23.53
CA ALA A 435 1.42 -4.76 -23.09
C ALA A 435 0.07 -4.28 -23.66
N ALA A 436 -0.18 -2.97 -23.67
CA ALA A 436 -1.37 -2.38 -24.27
C ALA A 436 -1.40 -2.59 -25.79
N VAL A 437 -0.30 -2.39 -26.49
CA VAL A 437 -0.19 -2.64 -27.94
C VAL A 437 -0.46 -4.11 -28.26
N LEU A 438 0.09 -5.06 -27.48
CA LEU A 438 -0.14 -6.50 -27.65
C LEU A 438 -1.58 -6.92 -27.33
N SER A 439 -2.26 -6.21 -26.42
CA SER A 439 -3.67 -6.49 -26.07
C SER A 439 -4.61 -6.24 -27.25
N VAL A 440 -4.31 -5.31 -28.15
CA VAL A 440 -5.14 -4.99 -29.34
C VAL A 440 -5.28 -6.21 -30.30
N PRO A 441 -4.18 -6.79 -30.82
CA PRO A 441 -4.30 -7.98 -31.66
C PRO A 441 -4.84 -9.19 -30.87
N ALA A 442 -4.54 -9.31 -29.58
CA ALA A 442 -5.09 -10.37 -28.73
C ALA A 442 -6.62 -10.29 -28.65
N ALA A 443 -7.18 -9.11 -28.41
CA ALA A 443 -8.64 -8.89 -28.41
C ALA A 443 -9.27 -9.21 -29.77
N ALA A 444 -8.66 -8.73 -30.86
CA ALA A 444 -9.13 -8.99 -32.20
C ALA A 444 -9.11 -10.49 -32.55
N LEU A 445 -8.04 -11.19 -32.18
CA LEU A 445 -7.91 -12.64 -32.38
C LEU A 445 -8.90 -13.46 -31.55
N LEU A 446 -9.18 -13.05 -30.30
CA LEU A 446 -10.20 -13.65 -29.45
C LEU A 446 -11.59 -13.56 -30.11
N VAL A 447 -11.98 -12.38 -30.62
CA VAL A 447 -13.24 -12.17 -31.34
C VAL A 447 -13.31 -13.06 -32.59
N GLY A 448 -12.21 -13.12 -33.34
CA GLY A 448 -12.08 -13.95 -34.51
C GLY A 448 -12.19 -15.44 -34.21
N GLY A 449 -11.49 -15.92 -33.20
CA GLY A 449 -11.49 -17.31 -32.75
C GLY A 449 -12.90 -17.77 -32.31
N VAL A 450 -13.57 -16.93 -31.47
CA VAL A 450 -14.94 -17.19 -31.02
C VAL A 450 -15.93 -17.20 -32.21
N SER A 451 -15.74 -16.29 -33.17
CA SER A 451 -16.55 -16.22 -34.37
C SER A 451 -16.36 -17.45 -35.26
N ALA A 452 -15.11 -17.88 -35.47
CA ALA A 452 -14.79 -19.14 -36.21
C ALA A 452 -15.38 -20.37 -35.51
N PHE A 453 -15.25 -20.45 -34.19
CA PHE A 453 -15.80 -21.56 -33.40
C PHE A 453 -17.34 -21.59 -33.42
N SER A 454 -17.98 -20.43 -33.33
CA SER A 454 -19.43 -20.31 -33.42
C SER A 454 -19.96 -20.72 -34.79
N PHE A 455 -19.16 -20.46 -35.84
CA PHE A 455 -19.48 -20.88 -37.22
C PHE A 455 -19.31 -22.40 -37.41
N LEU A 456 -18.27 -23.01 -36.82
CA LEU A 456 -18.06 -24.47 -36.79
C LEU A 456 -19.24 -25.22 -36.13
N ARG A 457 -19.86 -24.60 -35.08
CA ARG A 457 -21.06 -25.17 -34.41
C ARG A 457 -22.29 -25.27 -35.31
N GLN A 458 -22.33 -24.62 -36.45
CA GLN A 458 -23.45 -24.70 -37.37
C GLN A 458 -23.43 -26.02 -38.17
N SER A 459 -22.30 -26.74 -38.22
CA SER A 459 -22.20 -28.09 -38.83
C SER A 459 -22.80 -29.16 -37.89
N GLU A 460 -23.62 -30.04 -38.43
CA GLU A 460 -24.36 -31.07 -37.65
C GLU A 460 -23.43 -32.04 -36.90
N HIS A 461 -22.30 -32.41 -37.50
CA HIS A 461 -21.31 -33.34 -36.92
C HIS A 461 -20.66 -32.81 -35.62
N HIS A 462 -20.54 -31.52 -35.43
CA HIS A 462 -19.91 -30.93 -34.23
C HIS A 462 -20.93 -30.64 -33.13
N ARG A 463 -22.24 -30.54 -33.43
CA ARG A 463 -23.30 -30.30 -32.45
C ARG A 463 -23.41 -31.38 -31.38
N ALA A 464 -23.25 -32.65 -31.76
CA ALA A 464 -23.41 -33.79 -30.85
C ALA A 464 -22.32 -33.86 -29.79
N ARG A 465 -21.04 -33.67 -30.16
CA ARG A 465 -19.89 -33.73 -29.24
C ARG A 465 -19.82 -32.50 -28.30
N LEU A 466 -20.12 -31.32 -28.81
CA LEU A 466 -20.14 -30.09 -28.02
C LEU A 466 -21.36 -29.98 -27.09
N GLY A 467 -22.45 -30.69 -27.40
CA GLY A 467 -23.63 -30.78 -26.54
C GLY A 467 -23.37 -31.53 -25.21
N LEU A 468 -22.46 -32.50 -25.20
CA LEU A 468 -22.01 -33.20 -23.99
C LEU A 468 -21.22 -32.29 -23.06
N LEU A 469 -20.27 -31.52 -23.59
CA LEU A 469 -19.48 -30.53 -22.79
C LEU A 469 -20.36 -29.43 -22.21
N ALA A 470 -21.41 -28.98 -22.91
CA ALA A 470 -22.35 -27.98 -22.44
C ALA A 470 -23.34 -28.51 -21.37
N LYS A 471 -23.53 -29.83 -21.27
CA LYS A 471 -24.33 -30.47 -20.23
C LYS A 471 -23.53 -30.85 -18.99
N PHE A 472 -22.21 -30.84 -19.08
CA PHE A 472 -21.34 -31.18 -17.97
C PHE A 472 -21.52 -30.17 -16.84
N PRO A 473 -21.61 -30.59 -15.56
CA PRO A 473 -21.85 -29.71 -14.42
C PRO A 473 -20.56 -29.05 -13.97
N TRP A 474 -20.02 -28.11 -14.77
CA TRP A 474 -18.78 -27.37 -14.47
C TRP A 474 -18.82 -26.64 -13.14
N GLU A 475 -20.02 -26.19 -12.73
CA GLU A 475 -20.22 -25.55 -11.44
C GLU A 475 -19.85 -26.45 -10.26
N VAL A 476 -20.14 -27.77 -10.35
CA VAL A 476 -19.78 -28.74 -9.29
C VAL A 476 -18.25 -28.92 -9.23
N VAL A 477 -17.60 -28.93 -10.38
CA VAL A 477 -16.14 -29.05 -10.46
C VAL A 477 -15.47 -27.81 -9.84
N LEU A 478 -15.96 -26.62 -10.21
CA LEU A 478 -15.41 -25.35 -9.66
C LEU A 478 -15.61 -25.24 -8.15
N ILE A 479 -16.82 -25.59 -7.66
CA ILE A 479 -17.10 -25.60 -6.22
C ILE A 479 -16.24 -26.67 -5.52
N GLY A 480 -16.14 -27.88 -6.08
CA GLY A 480 -15.27 -28.92 -5.53
C GLY A 480 -13.80 -28.50 -5.46
N ALA A 481 -13.30 -27.87 -6.53
CA ALA A 481 -11.96 -27.29 -6.55
C ALA A 481 -11.80 -26.17 -5.49
N SER A 482 -12.79 -25.30 -5.34
CA SER A 482 -12.74 -24.25 -4.31
C SER A 482 -12.71 -24.82 -2.88
N VAL A 483 -13.51 -25.86 -2.60
CA VAL A 483 -13.50 -26.55 -1.29
C VAL A 483 -12.14 -27.22 -1.04
N TRP A 484 -11.54 -27.84 -2.06
CA TRP A 484 -10.21 -28.43 -1.95
C TRP A 484 -9.15 -27.39 -1.67
N VAL A 485 -9.20 -26.23 -2.37
CA VAL A 485 -8.28 -25.10 -2.13
C VAL A 485 -8.47 -24.52 -0.72
N LEU A 486 -9.71 -24.35 -0.26
CA LEU A 486 -10.04 -23.90 1.08
C LEU A 486 -9.47 -24.84 2.15
N ARG A 487 -9.68 -26.14 1.99
CA ARG A 487 -9.10 -27.14 2.89
C ARG A 487 -7.57 -27.03 2.95
N ARG A 488 -6.92 -26.83 1.80
CA ARG A 488 -5.47 -26.66 1.74
C ARG A 488 -5.00 -25.37 2.47
N LEU A 489 -5.79 -24.29 2.42
CA LEU A 489 -5.52 -23.06 3.17
C LEU A 489 -5.54 -23.30 4.69
N TYR A 490 -6.56 -24.01 5.18
CA TYR A 490 -6.66 -24.31 6.62
C TYR A 490 -5.61 -25.31 7.12
N THR A 491 -5.08 -26.17 6.25
CA THR A 491 -4.04 -27.16 6.64
C THR A 491 -2.61 -26.67 6.39
N GLY A 492 -2.40 -25.81 5.42
CA GLY A 492 -1.07 -25.36 4.97
C GLY A 492 -0.75 -23.88 5.19
N GLY A 493 -1.66 -23.13 5.80
CA GLY A 493 -1.52 -21.69 6.04
C GLY A 493 -1.86 -20.83 4.83
N ALA A 494 -2.30 -19.62 5.12
CA ALA A 494 -2.61 -18.61 4.12
C ALA A 494 -1.37 -17.85 3.62
N PHE A 495 -0.34 -17.80 4.45
CA PHE A 495 0.95 -17.20 4.15
C PHE A 495 2.02 -18.29 4.09
N VAL A 496 3.00 -18.09 3.22
CA VAL A 496 4.10 -19.03 3.01
C VAL A 496 5.40 -18.25 3.16
N GLU A 497 6.25 -18.69 4.07
CA GLU A 497 7.58 -18.11 4.26
C GLU A 497 8.43 -18.27 2.99
N VAL A 498 9.06 -17.19 2.55
CA VAL A 498 9.98 -17.20 1.42
C VAL A 498 11.34 -17.70 1.91
N PRO A 499 11.83 -18.87 1.44
CA PRO A 499 13.09 -19.41 1.90
C PRO A 499 14.26 -18.43 1.76
N GLY A 500 14.98 -18.20 2.86
CA GLY A 500 16.15 -17.33 2.89
C GLY A 500 15.88 -15.82 3.06
N LEU A 501 14.60 -15.38 3.07
CA LEU A 501 14.26 -13.97 3.24
C LEU A 501 13.56 -13.67 4.58
N GLY A 502 13.03 -14.70 5.28
CA GLY A 502 12.30 -14.52 6.56
C GLY A 502 11.07 -13.61 6.44
N VAL A 503 10.40 -13.63 5.29
CA VAL A 503 9.22 -12.81 5.00
C VAL A 503 8.10 -13.70 4.48
N ASP A 504 6.89 -13.47 4.97
CA ASP A 504 5.69 -14.19 4.55
C ASP A 504 5.04 -13.56 3.33
N ARG A 505 4.67 -14.40 2.35
CA ARG A 505 3.89 -13.99 1.17
C ARG A 505 2.53 -14.67 1.15
N PRO A 506 1.47 -14.02 0.65
CA PRO A 506 0.18 -14.66 0.44
C PRO A 506 0.30 -15.87 -0.48
N SER A 507 -0.27 -17.01 -0.08
CA SER A 507 -0.27 -18.21 -0.89
C SER A 507 -1.15 -18.04 -2.14
N ALA A 508 -0.78 -18.69 -3.26
CA ALA A 508 -1.61 -18.70 -4.46
C ALA A 508 -3.02 -19.27 -4.21
N ALA A 509 -3.16 -20.16 -3.24
CA ALA A 509 -4.43 -20.74 -2.84
C ALA A 509 -5.39 -19.69 -2.24
N LEU A 510 -4.85 -18.73 -1.45
CA LEU A 510 -5.60 -17.63 -0.86
C LEU A 510 -6.30 -16.77 -1.93
N LEU A 511 -5.60 -16.52 -3.04
CA LEU A 511 -6.10 -15.70 -4.15
C LEU A 511 -7.01 -16.48 -5.10
N LEU A 512 -6.78 -17.79 -5.25
CA LEU A 512 -7.51 -18.63 -6.19
C LEU A 512 -8.89 -19.06 -5.64
N PHE A 513 -9.01 -19.25 -4.31
CA PHE A 513 -10.25 -19.70 -3.68
C PHE A 513 -11.45 -18.79 -4.00
N PRO A 514 -11.41 -17.45 -3.78
CA PRO A 514 -12.56 -16.59 -4.07
C PRO A 514 -12.99 -16.64 -5.54
N VAL A 515 -12.04 -16.70 -6.46
CA VAL A 515 -12.30 -16.72 -7.91
C VAL A 515 -13.02 -18.01 -8.29
N LEU A 516 -12.54 -19.17 -7.85
CA LEU A 516 -13.16 -20.47 -8.12
C LEU A 516 -14.54 -20.59 -7.46
N PHE A 517 -14.65 -20.17 -6.20
CA PHE A 517 -15.89 -20.21 -5.44
C PHE A 517 -16.96 -19.35 -6.10
N MET A 518 -16.64 -18.08 -6.37
CA MET A 518 -17.60 -17.15 -6.97
C MET A 518 -18.00 -17.56 -8.39
N ALA A 519 -17.06 -18.04 -9.22
CA ALA A 519 -17.38 -18.51 -10.55
C ALA A 519 -18.31 -19.73 -10.50
N GLY A 520 -18.01 -20.73 -9.69
CA GLY A 520 -18.82 -21.92 -9.52
C GLY A 520 -20.21 -21.62 -8.96
N ALA A 521 -20.26 -20.79 -7.90
CA ALA A 521 -21.51 -20.42 -7.25
C ALA A 521 -22.39 -19.49 -8.10
N ALA A 522 -21.80 -18.57 -8.89
CA ALA A 522 -22.53 -17.76 -9.85
C ALA A 522 -23.16 -18.62 -10.96
N MET A 523 -22.43 -19.66 -11.46
CA MET A 523 -22.98 -20.60 -12.43
C MET A 523 -24.12 -21.45 -11.83
N LEU A 524 -23.98 -21.89 -10.58
CA LEU A 524 -25.04 -22.62 -9.86
C LEU A 524 -26.26 -21.74 -9.64
N SER A 525 -26.06 -20.50 -9.21
CA SER A 525 -27.12 -19.50 -9.03
C SER A 525 -27.84 -19.18 -10.34
N ALA A 526 -27.13 -19.14 -11.46
CA ALA A 526 -27.72 -18.97 -12.80
C ALA A 526 -28.62 -20.15 -13.19
N ARG A 527 -28.27 -21.38 -12.80
CA ARG A 527 -29.12 -22.57 -12.96
C ARG A 527 -30.37 -22.45 -12.09
N ALA A 528 -30.21 -22.07 -10.82
CA ALA A 528 -31.33 -21.83 -9.90
C ALA A 528 -32.24 -20.69 -10.41
N PHE A 529 -31.70 -19.61 -10.92
CA PHE A 529 -32.43 -18.52 -11.54
C PHE A 529 -33.28 -18.99 -12.75
N ARG A 530 -32.69 -19.85 -13.60
CA ARG A 530 -33.42 -20.44 -14.74
C ARG A 530 -34.58 -21.33 -14.28
N LEU A 531 -34.38 -22.15 -13.24
CA LEU A 531 -35.45 -22.99 -12.66
C LEU A 531 -36.52 -22.09 -12.01
N GLY A 532 -36.10 -21.03 -11.29
CA GLY A 532 -37.03 -20.06 -10.72
C GLY A 532 -37.91 -19.34 -11.75
N LEU A 533 -37.32 -18.96 -12.91
CA LEU A 533 -38.10 -18.37 -14.00
C LEU A 533 -39.13 -19.38 -14.57
N GLY A 534 -38.75 -20.66 -14.65
CA GLY A 534 -39.69 -21.73 -15.06
C GLY A 534 -40.84 -21.91 -14.09
N TRP A 535 -40.57 -21.85 -12.78
CA TRP A 535 -41.56 -21.95 -11.70
C TRP A 535 -42.46 -20.71 -11.61
N LEU A 536 -41.92 -19.53 -11.88
CA LEU A 536 -42.64 -18.25 -11.85
C LEU A 536 -43.64 -18.14 -13.00
N ARG A 537 -43.32 -18.67 -14.19
CA ARG A 537 -44.11 -18.53 -15.42
C ARG A 537 -45.61 -18.85 -15.28
N PRO A 538 -46.03 -19.96 -14.66
CA PRO A 538 -47.46 -20.29 -14.49
C PRO A 538 -48.15 -19.43 -13.42
N ARG A 539 -47.41 -18.63 -12.63
CA ARG A 539 -47.95 -17.78 -11.55
C ARG A 539 -48.02 -16.31 -11.93
N THR A 540 -47.59 -15.94 -13.13
CA THR A 540 -47.56 -14.54 -13.59
C THR A 540 -48.93 -13.93 -13.78
N ASP A 541 -49.98 -14.71 -13.98
CA ASP A 541 -51.35 -14.23 -14.24
C ASP A 541 -51.92 -13.38 -13.11
N ARG A 542 -51.39 -13.53 -11.87
CA ARG A 542 -51.84 -12.77 -10.69
C ARG A 542 -51.09 -11.42 -10.54
N LEU A 543 -50.12 -11.12 -11.42
CA LEU A 543 -49.29 -9.92 -11.30
C LEU A 543 -49.91 -8.71 -12.02
N PRO A 544 -49.63 -7.48 -11.58
CA PRO A 544 -50.01 -6.27 -12.31
C PRO A 544 -49.46 -6.27 -13.75
N PRO A 545 -50.13 -5.61 -14.74
CA PRO A 545 -49.75 -5.71 -16.14
C PRO A 545 -48.27 -5.44 -16.48
N ALA A 546 -47.64 -4.50 -15.76
CA ALA A 546 -46.22 -4.19 -15.94
C ALA A 546 -45.31 -5.33 -15.45
N ALA A 547 -45.63 -5.94 -14.30
CA ALA A 547 -44.86 -7.07 -13.73
C ALA A 547 -45.09 -8.37 -14.51
N TYR A 548 -46.35 -8.62 -14.97
CA TYR A 548 -46.70 -9.71 -15.87
C TYR A 548 -45.82 -9.69 -17.15
N LEU A 549 -45.77 -8.52 -17.81
CA LEU A 549 -44.98 -8.37 -19.03
C LEU A 549 -43.47 -8.55 -18.75
N SER A 550 -42.95 -8.05 -17.64
CA SER A 550 -41.51 -8.21 -17.31
C SER A 550 -41.15 -9.67 -17.04
N ALA A 551 -41.98 -10.39 -16.24
CA ALA A 551 -41.75 -11.78 -15.88
C ALA A 551 -41.84 -12.71 -17.12
N ASN A 552 -42.87 -12.52 -17.95
CA ASN A 552 -43.01 -13.30 -19.19
C ASN A 552 -41.91 -13.03 -20.22
N ARG A 553 -41.41 -11.81 -20.30
CA ARG A 553 -40.23 -11.48 -21.13
C ARG A 553 -38.94 -12.14 -20.64
N LEU A 554 -38.66 -12.14 -19.34
CA LEU A 554 -37.53 -12.84 -18.75
C LEU A 554 -37.65 -14.37 -19.02
N ALA A 555 -38.85 -14.94 -18.81
CA ALA A 555 -39.08 -16.37 -19.03
C ALA A 555 -39.09 -16.77 -20.52
N GLY A 556 -39.46 -15.86 -21.44
CA GLY A 556 -39.51 -16.14 -22.89
C GLY A 556 -38.13 -16.14 -23.58
N GLY A 557 -37.09 -15.54 -22.95
CA GLY A 557 -35.72 -15.53 -23.49
C GLY A 557 -34.65 -15.98 -22.48
N PRO A 558 -34.81 -17.17 -21.83
CA PRO A 558 -34.07 -17.49 -20.61
C PRO A 558 -32.57 -17.61 -20.81
N LYS A 559 -32.10 -18.05 -21.98
CA LYS A 559 -30.66 -18.28 -22.22
C LYS A 559 -29.83 -17.00 -22.06
N LEU A 560 -30.28 -15.91 -22.64
CA LEU A 560 -29.57 -14.61 -22.57
C LEU A 560 -29.69 -13.97 -21.18
N ALA A 561 -30.90 -14.01 -20.60
CA ALA A 561 -31.14 -13.49 -19.26
C ALA A 561 -30.32 -14.25 -18.20
N VAL A 562 -30.22 -15.56 -18.28
CA VAL A 562 -29.44 -16.39 -17.38
C VAL A 562 -27.92 -16.13 -17.51
N LEU A 563 -27.42 -15.99 -18.76
CA LEU A 563 -26.00 -15.65 -18.98
C LEU A 563 -25.65 -14.30 -18.35
N LEU A 564 -26.51 -13.30 -18.54
CA LEU A 564 -26.30 -11.96 -18.02
C LEU A 564 -26.45 -11.87 -16.51
N PHE A 565 -27.40 -12.62 -15.96
CA PHE A 565 -27.55 -12.78 -14.53
C PHE A 565 -26.26 -13.36 -13.91
N ALA A 566 -25.72 -14.45 -14.50
CA ALA A 566 -24.48 -15.05 -14.03
C ALA A 566 -23.29 -14.08 -14.08
N ALA A 567 -23.14 -13.40 -15.23
CA ALA A 567 -22.06 -12.42 -15.39
C ALA A 567 -22.20 -11.23 -14.43
N ALA A 568 -23.41 -10.69 -14.26
CA ALA A 568 -23.67 -9.59 -13.34
C ALA A 568 -23.47 -10.01 -11.87
N ALA A 569 -23.96 -11.20 -11.48
CA ALA A 569 -23.78 -11.73 -10.12
C ALA A 569 -22.30 -11.98 -9.80
N LEU A 570 -21.53 -12.52 -10.74
CA LEU A 570 -20.10 -12.72 -10.59
C LEU A 570 -19.36 -11.38 -10.45
N CYS A 571 -19.60 -10.42 -11.37
CA CYS A 571 -18.94 -9.13 -11.34
C CYS A 571 -19.28 -8.32 -10.07
N LEU A 572 -20.55 -8.30 -9.65
CA LEU A 572 -20.98 -7.63 -8.42
C LEU A 572 -20.45 -8.34 -7.18
N GLY A 573 -20.42 -9.68 -7.18
CA GLY A 573 -19.83 -10.46 -6.10
C GLY A 573 -18.34 -10.19 -5.94
N VAL A 574 -17.57 -10.19 -7.02
CA VAL A 574 -16.14 -9.85 -7.02
C VAL A 574 -15.91 -8.40 -6.58
N PHE A 575 -16.74 -7.46 -7.06
CA PHE A 575 -16.66 -6.05 -6.68
C PHE A 575 -16.83 -5.87 -5.16
N VAL A 576 -17.91 -6.41 -4.59
CA VAL A 576 -18.18 -6.27 -3.16
C VAL A 576 -17.18 -7.05 -2.32
N HIS A 577 -16.77 -8.24 -2.75
CA HIS A 577 -15.73 -9.03 -2.06
C HIS A 577 -14.39 -8.29 -1.98
N ALA A 578 -13.95 -7.73 -3.09
CA ALA A 578 -12.69 -6.97 -3.11
C ALA A 578 -12.73 -5.78 -2.15
N GLN A 579 -13.86 -5.05 -2.10
CA GLN A 579 -14.05 -3.96 -1.15
C GLN A 579 -14.09 -4.46 0.30
N THR A 580 -14.80 -5.55 0.57
CA THR A 580 -14.84 -6.17 1.91
C THR A 580 -13.45 -6.56 2.40
N VAL A 581 -12.64 -7.19 1.55
CA VAL A 581 -11.27 -7.58 1.88
C VAL A 581 -10.39 -6.36 2.17
N VAL A 582 -10.45 -5.35 1.29
CA VAL A 582 -9.63 -4.13 1.46
C VAL A 582 -10.03 -3.34 2.71
N ASP A 583 -11.33 -3.18 2.97
CA ASP A 583 -11.82 -2.44 4.13
C ASP A 583 -11.54 -3.20 5.44
N SER A 584 -11.72 -4.53 5.44
CA SER A 584 -11.38 -5.38 6.59
C SER A 584 -9.87 -5.30 6.89
N LEU A 585 -9.03 -5.36 5.86
CA LEU A 585 -7.59 -5.28 6.02
C LEU A 585 -7.16 -3.90 6.56
N LYS A 586 -7.71 -2.82 6.01
CA LYS A 586 -7.44 -1.46 6.51
C LYS A 586 -7.85 -1.29 7.96
N THR A 587 -9.05 -1.78 8.32
CA THR A 587 -9.54 -1.74 9.71
C THR A 587 -8.66 -2.56 10.64
N THR A 588 -8.21 -3.74 10.19
CA THR A 588 -7.29 -4.59 10.97
C THR A 588 -5.95 -3.90 11.20
N VAL A 589 -5.36 -3.34 10.15
CA VAL A 589 -4.09 -2.62 10.26
C VAL A 589 -4.23 -1.35 11.11
N ASP A 590 -5.35 -0.61 10.98
CA ASP A 590 -5.64 0.54 11.83
C ASP A 590 -5.78 0.13 13.30
N GLY A 591 -6.52 -0.95 13.55
CA GLY A 591 -6.66 -1.51 14.88
C GLY A 591 -5.34 -1.96 15.49
N LYS A 592 -4.49 -2.68 14.72
CA LYS A 592 -3.16 -3.12 15.16
C LYS A 592 -2.24 -1.92 15.45
N ALA A 593 -2.26 -0.89 14.60
CA ALA A 593 -1.46 0.31 14.80
C ALA A 593 -1.87 1.06 16.08
N LYS A 594 -3.17 1.23 16.31
CA LYS A 594 -3.70 1.88 17.51
C LYS A 594 -3.47 1.04 18.77
N LEU A 595 -3.61 -0.28 18.66
CA LEU A 595 -3.31 -1.19 19.76
C LEU A 595 -1.82 -1.12 20.12
N PHE A 596 -0.94 -1.12 19.11
CA PHE A 596 0.51 -1.00 19.30
C PHE A 596 0.89 0.30 20.00
N VAL A 597 0.30 1.43 19.61
CA VAL A 597 0.51 2.75 20.21
C VAL A 597 -0.16 2.87 21.60
N GLY A 598 -1.26 2.14 21.81
CA GLY A 598 -2.11 2.20 23.00
C GLY A 598 -3.25 3.23 22.88
N SER A 599 -3.09 4.25 22.02
CA SER A 599 -4.08 5.31 21.73
C SER A 599 -3.87 5.82 20.30
N ASP A 600 -4.31 7.05 19.97
CA ASP A 600 -4.04 7.67 18.68
C ASP A 600 -2.59 8.18 18.59
N VAL A 601 -2.05 8.73 19.70
CA VAL A 601 -0.68 9.20 19.82
C VAL A 601 -0.10 8.83 21.18
N GLN A 602 1.15 8.42 21.20
CA GLN A 602 1.95 8.14 22.37
C GLN A 602 3.20 9.03 22.36
N VAL A 603 3.58 9.56 23.51
CA VAL A 603 4.84 10.27 23.68
C VAL A 603 5.58 9.75 24.90
N SER A 604 6.87 9.46 24.76
CA SER A 604 7.72 9.08 25.89
C SER A 604 8.13 10.34 26.66
N VAL A 605 7.99 10.31 27.98
CA VAL A 605 8.30 11.41 28.88
C VAL A 605 9.13 10.91 30.06
N ASP A 606 9.74 11.85 30.80
CA ASP A 606 10.39 11.51 32.07
C ASP A 606 9.34 11.03 33.09
N ALA A 607 9.77 10.17 34.02
CA ALA A 607 8.88 9.59 35.03
C ALA A 607 8.13 10.65 35.85
N ASP A 608 8.81 11.74 36.17
CA ASP A 608 8.28 12.87 36.99
C ASP A 608 7.54 13.93 36.16
N TYR A 609 7.37 13.69 34.84
CA TYR A 609 6.68 14.65 33.98
C TYR A 609 5.22 14.78 34.42
N PRO A 610 4.75 16.00 34.82
CA PRO A 610 3.38 16.19 35.23
C PRO A 610 2.45 16.28 34.01
N ILE A 611 1.28 15.65 34.08
CA ILE A 611 0.23 15.92 33.10
C ILE A 611 -0.22 17.38 33.28
N PRO A 612 -0.20 18.22 32.20
CA PRO A 612 -0.70 19.59 32.30
C PRO A 612 -2.17 19.63 32.71
N GLU A 613 -2.53 20.44 33.71
CA GLU A 613 -3.91 20.54 34.22
C GLU A 613 -4.94 20.94 33.16
N GLN A 614 -4.51 21.64 32.10
CA GLN A 614 -5.36 22.11 31.01
C GLN A 614 -4.97 21.47 29.68
N PHE A 615 -4.83 20.15 29.65
CA PHE A 615 -4.59 19.47 28.36
C PHE A 615 -5.92 19.38 27.60
N PRO A 616 -6.00 19.91 26.35
CA PRO A 616 -7.26 20.08 25.62
C PRO A 616 -7.84 18.77 25.07
N LEU A 617 -7.09 17.66 25.16
CA LEU A 617 -7.49 16.34 24.70
C LEU A 617 -7.44 15.33 25.84
N PRO A 618 -8.23 14.23 25.78
CA PRO A 618 -8.10 13.16 26.75
C PRO A 618 -6.68 12.58 26.76
N VAL A 619 -6.04 12.55 27.92
CA VAL A 619 -4.67 12.10 28.14
C VAL A 619 -4.58 11.21 29.37
N THR A 620 -3.72 10.18 29.31
CA THR A 620 -3.40 9.32 30.45
C THR A 620 -1.90 9.05 30.49
N LYS A 621 -1.37 8.88 31.72
CA LYS A 621 0.03 8.51 31.95
C LYS A 621 0.12 7.00 32.18
N VAL A 622 1.04 6.37 31.50
CA VAL A 622 1.24 4.91 31.52
C VAL A 622 2.72 4.64 31.76
N THR A 623 3.03 3.73 32.68
CA THR A 623 4.41 3.26 32.87
C THR A 623 4.53 1.83 32.37
N ARG A 624 5.45 1.62 31.44
CA ARG A 624 5.76 0.31 30.84
C ARG A 624 7.09 -0.21 31.35
N ILE A 625 7.15 -1.48 31.69
CA ILE A 625 8.38 -2.20 32.03
C ILE A 625 8.41 -3.43 31.12
N ARG A 626 9.41 -3.50 30.24
CA ARG A 626 9.61 -4.64 29.36
C ARG A 626 10.34 -5.75 30.10
N SER A 627 9.98 -7.00 29.80
CA SER A 627 10.54 -8.15 30.49
C SER A 627 10.60 -7.94 32.01
N ALA A 628 9.49 -7.44 32.56
CA ALA A 628 9.39 -6.98 33.94
C ALA A 628 9.65 -8.10 34.95
N GLY A 629 9.35 -9.33 34.58
CA GLY A 629 9.53 -10.47 35.44
C GLY A 629 9.08 -11.78 34.79
N LYS A 630 8.90 -12.79 35.65
CA LYS A 630 8.40 -14.11 35.27
C LYS A 630 7.25 -14.51 36.17
N PHE A 631 6.35 -15.34 35.66
CA PHE A 631 5.39 -16.02 36.54
C PHE A 631 6.14 -17.07 37.37
N ALA A 632 6.02 -16.96 38.68
CA ALA A 632 6.76 -17.84 39.62
C ALA A 632 6.51 -19.33 39.31
N GLY A 633 7.58 -20.10 39.31
CA GLY A 633 7.54 -21.53 38.98
C GLY A 633 7.49 -21.84 37.48
N THR A 634 7.60 -20.82 36.61
CA THR A 634 7.65 -20.97 35.15
C THR A 634 8.82 -20.18 34.55
N ASP A 635 9.25 -20.51 33.32
CA ASP A 635 10.19 -19.69 32.55
C ASP A 635 9.50 -18.61 31.69
N ARG A 636 8.18 -18.43 31.84
CA ARG A 636 7.39 -17.53 31.03
C ARG A 636 7.54 -16.09 31.52
N GLN A 637 8.18 -15.26 30.73
CA GLN A 637 8.36 -13.83 30.97
C GLN A 637 7.07 -13.07 30.65
N PHE A 638 6.90 -11.88 31.23
CA PHE A 638 5.84 -10.97 30.96
C PHE A 638 6.32 -9.52 30.92
N ASP A 639 5.61 -8.69 30.14
CA ASP A 639 5.71 -7.24 30.19
C ASP A 639 4.72 -6.68 31.20
N LEU A 640 5.05 -5.58 31.86
CA LEU A 640 4.17 -4.93 32.84
C LEU A 640 3.76 -3.53 32.36
N LEU A 641 2.50 -3.24 32.52
CA LEU A 641 1.90 -1.96 32.21
C LEU A 641 1.19 -1.41 33.44
N ALA A 642 1.70 -0.32 34.01
CA ALA A 642 1.05 0.37 35.12
C ALA A 642 0.24 1.55 34.56
N VAL A 643 -1.08 1.55 34.81
CA VAL A 643 -2.04 2.50 34.25
C VAL A 643 -2.80 3.20 35.36
N ASP A 644 -3.30 4.41 35.09
CA ASP A 644 -4.29 5.05 35.95
C ASP A 644 -5.71 4.56 35.58
N PRO A 645 -6.36 3.77 36.43
CA PRO A 645 -7.68 3.23 36.16
C PRO A 645 -8.79 4.29 35.99
N ALA A 646 -8.55 5.57 36.40
CA ALA A 646 -9.53 6.64 36.25
C ALA A 646 -9.53 7.23 34.83
N THR A 647 -8.37 7.32 34.21
CA THR A 647 -8.20 8.05 32.94
C THR A 647 -8.05 7.12 31.75
N VAL A 648 -7.45 5.93 31.93
CA VAL A 648 -7.16 5.00 30.83
C VAL A 648 -8.39 4.58 30.00
N PRO A 649 -9.62 4.37 30.57
CA PRO A 649 -10.76 3.97 29.75
C PRO A 649 -11.20 5.03 28.74
N SER A 650 -11.00 6.32 29.07
CA SER A 650 -11.37 7.42 28.17
C SER A 650 -10.37 7.64 27.01
N VAL A 651 -9.12 7.18 27.19
CA VAL A 651 -7.99 7.50 26.30
C VAL A 651 -7.53 6.32 25.47
N ALA A 652 -7.40 5.14 26.07
CA ALA A 652 -6.85 3.99 25.38
C ALA A 652 -7.75 3.47 24.25
N TYR A 653 -7.15 2.88 23.24
CA TYR A 653 -7.88 2.23 22.15
C TYR A 653 -8.50 0.93 22.63
N TRP A 654 -9.83 0.90 22.75
CA TRP A 654 -10.57 -0.27 23.20
C TRP A 654 -11.64 -0.71 22.21
N ARG A 655 -11.88 -2.02 22.14
CA ARG A 655 -12.99 -2.64 21.39
C ARG A 655 -13.67 -3.67 22.27
N GLU A 656 -15.00 -3.79 22.09
CA GLU A 656 -15.81 -4.73 22.86
C GLU A 656 -15.38 -6.20 22.68
N GLU A 657 -14.68 -6.51 21.56
CA GLU A 657 -14.21 -7.87 21.29
C GLU A 657 -12.96 -8.27 22.11
N PHE A 658 -12.31 -7.34 22.81
CA PHE A 658 -11.08 -7.62 23.58
C PHE A 658 -11.33 -8.28 24.92
N ALA A 659 -12.53 -8.13 25.48
CA ALA A 659 -12.96 -8.77 26.72
C ALA A 659 -14.48 -8.84 26.80
N ASP A 660 -15.00 -9.74 27.65
CA ASP A 660 -16.45 -9.92 27.88
C ASP A 660 -17.08 -8.77 28.68
N GLN A 661 -16.28 -7.90 29.29
CA GLN A 661 -16.74 -6.81 30.17
C GLN A 661 -16.38 -5.44 29.59
N PRO A 662 -17.17 -4.39 29.88
CA PRO A 662 -16.86 -3.02 29.52
C PRO A 662 -15.51 -2.56 30.11
N PHE A 663 -14.77 -1.74 29.37
CA PHE A 663 -13.42 -1.33 29.79
C PHE A 663 -13.39 -0.52 31.10
N GLU A 664 -14.40 0.31 31.33
CA GLU A 664 -14.54 1.07 32.58
C GLU A 664 -14.67 0.14 33.80
N GLU A 665 -15.39 -0.97 33.64
CA GLU A 665 -15.58 -1.96 34.69
C GLU A 665 -14.31 -2.73 34.97
N LEU A 666 -13.62 -3.18 33.91
CA LEU A 666 -12.33 -3.85 33.98
C LEU A 666 -11.25 -2.97 34.67
N ALA A 667 -11.14 -1.71 34.26
CA ALA A 667 -10.22 -0.77 34.88
C ALA A 667 -10.56 -0.52 36.36
N GLY A 668 -11.87 -0.51 36.71
CA GLY A 668 -12.33 -0.39 38.08
C GLY A 668 -11.86 -1.53 38.97
N LEU A 669 -11.76 -2.76 38.47
CA LEU A 669 -11.27 -3.92 39.19
C LEU A 669 -9.82 -3.82 39.62
N LEU A 670 -8.95 -3.09 38.88
CA LEU A 670 -7.56 -2.88 39.25
C LEU A 670 -7.42 -2.15 40.58
N ARG A 671 -8.38 -1.28 40.96
CA ARG A 671 -8.39 -0.53 42.22
C ARG A 671 -8.67 -1.38 43.43
N THR A 672 -9.20 -2.60 43.27
CA THR A 672 -9.55 -3.50 44.37
C THR A 672 -8.35 -4.16 45.03
N GLY A 673 -7.17 -4.04 44.42
CA GLY A 673 -5.90 -4.56 44.94
C GLY A 673 -5.34 -3.79 46.13
N SER A 674 -4.31 -4.35 46.75
CA SER A 674 -3.49 -3.71 47.77
C SER A 674 -2.02 -3.91 47.42
N PRO A 675 -1.08 -3.18 48.04
CA PRO A 675 0.35 -3.43 47.88
C PRO A 675 0.78 -4.85 48.27
N GLU A 676 0.00 -5.53 49.12
CA GLU A 676 0.30 -6.89 49.61
C GLU A 676 -0.23 -8.00 48.67
N GLU A 677 -1.35 -7.73 47.96
CA GLU A 677 -1.93 -8.61 46.93
C GLU A 677 -2.44 -7.74 45.76
N LEU A 678 -1.70 -7.68 44.65
CA LEU A 678 -2.05 -6.86 43.49
C LEU A 678 -3.28 -7.42 42.78
N SER A 679 -4.21 -6.53 42.36
CA SER A 679 -5.22 -6.88 41.36
C SER A 679 -4.63 -6.65 39.98
N VAL A 680 -4.61 -7.69 39.15
CA VAL A 680 -3.98 -7.64 37.83
C VAL A 680 -4.94 -8.08 36.72
N ILE A 681 -4.85 -7.46 35.58
CA ILE A 681 -5.44 -7.94 34.32
C ILE A 681 -4.29 -8.60 33.55
N VAL A 682 -4.52 -9.82 33.06
CA VAL A 682 -3.55 -10.55 32.25
C VAL A 682 -4.05 -10.61 30.81
N SER A 683 -3.22 -10.21 29.87
CA SER A 683 -3.50 -10.28 28.44
C SER A 683 -2.58 -11.30 27.78
N GLY A 684 -3.14 -12.15 26.92
CA GLY A 684 -2.36 -13.12 26.14
C GLY A 684 -1.87 -14.33 26.91
N GLY A 685 -2.52 -14.73 28.02
CA GLY A 685 -2.14 -15.92 28.79
C GLY A 685 -3.23 -16.46 29.69
N ASP A 686 -3.40 -17.76 29.72
CA ASP A 686 -4.17 -18.47 30.75
C ASP A 686 -3.19 -18.78 31.89
N VAL A 687 -3.33 -18.10 33.03
CA VAL A 687 -2.41 -18.18 34.16
C VAL A 687 -3.12 -18.56 35.48
N GLY A 688 -4.43 -18.69 35.47
CA GLY A 688 -5.28 -19.00 36.64
C GLY A 688 -5.53 -17.79 37.53
N ASP A 689 -6.46 -17.96 38.51
CA ASP A 689 -7.04 -16.88 39.34
C ASP A 689 -6.03 -16.20 40.28
N ARG A 690 -4.94 -16.90 40.65
CA ARG A 690 -3.89 -16.39 41.55
C ARG A 690 -2.54 -16.75 41.02
N VAL A 691 -1.68 -15.74 40.91
CA VAL A 691 -0.32 -15.87 40.40
C VAL A 691 0.66 -15.20 41.36
N VAL A 692 1.89 -15.64 41.35
CA VAL A 692 2.97 -14.94 42.04
C VAL A 692 3.85 -14.36 40.92
N LEU A 693 4.02 -13.06 40.95
CA LEU A 693 4.84 -12.32 40.00
C LEU A 693 6.25 -12.16 40.58
N ASP A 694 7.26 -12.70 39.91
CA ASP A 694 8.66 -12.45 40.24
C ASP A 694 9.10 -11.19 39.46
N ILE A 695 9.09 -10.06 40.13
CA ILE A 695 9.43 -8.76 39.54
C ILE A 695 10.66 -8.21 40.24
N ALA A 696 11.74 -7.96 39.51
CA ALA A 696 13.01 -7.45 40.04
C ALA A 696 13.54 -8.25 41.25
N LEU A 697 13.42 -9.58 41.20
CA LEU A 697 13.81 -10.54 42.27
C LEU A 697 12.95 -10.45 43.54
N GLN A 698 11.76 -9.89 43.47
CA GLN A 698 10.76 -9.91 44.53
C GLN A 698 9.52 -10.68 44.10
N GLU A 699 9.10 -11.62 44.91
CA GLU A 699 7.85 -12.35 44.68
C GLU A 699 6.68 -11.54 45.23
N VAL A 700 5.80 -11.09 44.33
CA VAL A 700 4.60 -10.32 44.67
C VAL A 700 3.36 -11.16 44.38
N PRO A 701 2.54 -11.45 45.39
CA PRO A 701 1.26 -12.14 45.15
C PRO A 701 0.32 -11.26 44.34
N ALA A 702 -0.34 -11.85 43.36
CA ALA A 702 -1.30 -11.15 42.53
C ALA A 702 -2.54 -12.01 42.29
N ARG A 703 -3.70 -11.36 42.30
CA ARG A 703 -4.99 -11.94 41.93
C ARG A 703 -5.36 -11.49 40.52
N VAL A 704 -5.58 -12.43 39.65
CA VAL A 704 -6.06 -12.14 38.27
C VAL A 704 -7.53 -11.78 38.38
N VAL A 705 -7.85 -10.52 38.17
CA VAL A 705 -9.24 -10.02 38.27
C VAL A 705 -9.95 -10.09 36.91
N ALA A 706 -9.21 -10.14 35.81
CA ALA A 706 -9.74 -10.40 34.49
C ALA A 706 -8.62 -10.91 33.57
N GLU A 707 -9.03 -11.74 32.62
CA GLU A 707 -8.21 -12.14 31.48
C GLU A 707 -8.76 -11.46 30.21
N THR A 708 -7.89 -10.93 29.37
CA THR A 708 -8.27 -10.28 28.13
C THR A 708 -7.51 -10.91 26.96
N GLU A 709 -8.16 -10.99 25.81
CA GLU A 709 -7.52 -11.49 24.60
C GLU A 709 -6.33 -10.60 24.20
N THR A 710 -6.51 -9.29 24.34
CA THR A 710 -5.48 -8.28 24.08
C THR A 710 -5.72 -7.03 24.93
N PHE A 711 -4.68 -6.22 25.15
CA PHE A 711 -4.76 -4.95 25.88
C PHE A 711 -4.01 -3.84 25.11
N PRO A 712 -4.49 -2.58 25.15
CA PRO A 712 -3.81 -1.46 24.52
C PRO A 712 -2.35 -1.32 24.96
N GLY A 713 -1.46 -1.05 24.01
CA GLY A 713 -0.03 -1.02 24.24
C GLY A 713 0.67 -2.38 24.16
N THR A 714 0.00 -3.43 23.70
CA THR A 714 0.62 -4.75 23.45
C THR A 714 1.50 -4.68 22.19
N PHE A 715 2.79 -5.06 22.32
CA PHE A 715 3.75 -5.08 21.21
C PHE A 715 3.95 -6.46 20.59
N SER A 716 3.58 -7.51 21.31
CA SER A 716 3.75 -8.90 20.91
C SER A 716 2.63 -9.76 21.49
N ARG A 717 2.63 -11.06 21.18
CA ARG A 717 1.76 -12.05 21.85
C ARG A 717 2.28 -12.51 23.21
N ASP A 718 3.37 -11.93 23.70
CA ASP A 718 3.85 -12.22 25.04
C ASP A 718 2.85 -11.72 26.08
N PRO A 719 2.73 -12.42 27.22
CA PRO A 719 1.82 -12.01 28.30
C PRO A 719 2.09 -10.58 28.74
N LEU A 720 1.04 -9.81 28.87
CA LEU A 720 1.08 -8.45 29.41
C LEU A 720 0.29 -8.46 30.73
N VAL A 721 0.97 -8.03 31.79
CA VAL A 721 0.34 -7.85 33.13
C VAL A 721 0.04 -6.36 33.31
N VAL A 722 -1.22 -6.03 33.55
CA VAL A 722 -1.68 -4.64 33.76
C VAL A 722 -2.03 -4.43 35.23
N ILE A 723 -1.50 -3.39 35.82
CA ILE A 723 -1.69 -3.04 37.23
C ILE A 723 -2.11 -1.57 37.41
N ASP A 724 -2.65 -1.21 38.56
CA ASP A 724 -2.83 0.19 38.96
C ASP A 724 -1.47 0.85 39.21
N ALA A 725 -1.24 2.00 38.60
CA ALA A 725 0.02 2.75 38.72
C ALA A 725 0.33 3.17 40.18
N SER A 726 -0.69 3.40 40.99
CA SER A 726 -0.53 3.74 42.42
C SER A 726 0.07 2.58 43.22
N HIS A 727 -0.23 1.36 42.85
CA HIS A 727 0.33 0.15 43.49
C HIS A 727 1.78 -0.08 43.08
N LEU A 728 2.16 0.23 41.84
CA LEU A 728 3.54 0.12 41.40
C LEU A 728 4.50 0.97 42.25
N GLU A 729 4.12 2.21 42.51
CA GLU A 729 4.90 3.13 43.33
C GLU A 729 5.03 2.63 44.79
N ALA A 730 3.96 2.09 45.37
CA ALA A 730 3.96 1.51 46.69
C ALA A 730 4.86 0.26 46.81
N VAL A 731 4.85 -0.62 45.79
CA VAL A 731 5.66 -1.86 45.78
C VAL A 731 7.15 -1.55 45.58
N TYR A 732 7.50 -0.60 44.75
CA TYR A 732 8.90 -0.33 44.38
C TYR A 732 9.53 0.87 45.11
N GLY A 733 8.76 1.66 45.90
CA GLY A 733 9.26 2.78 46.68
C GLY A 733 10.04 3.83 45.88
N GLY A 734 9.58 4.19 44.70
CA GLY A 734 10.26 5.10 43.79
C GLY A 734 11.47 4.52 43.06
N SER A 735 11.88 3.28 43.36
CA SER A 735 12.99 2.59 42.66
C SER A 735 12.56 1.96 41.33
N ALA A 736 11.28 1.78 41.08
CA ALA A 736 10.73 1.24 39.83
C ALA A 736 11.18 2.03 38.60
N PHE A 737 11.42 3.32 38.74
CA PHE A 737 11.90 4.21 37.68
C PHE A 737 13.39 4.11 37.38
N ARG A 738 14.14 3.34 38.16
CA ARG A 738 15.56 3.03 37.93
C ARG A 738 15.80 1.69 37.27
N ILE A 739 14.72 0.95 36.97
CA ILE A 739 14.82 -0.29 36.23
C ILE A 739 15.20 0.08 34.78
N SER A 740 16.29 -0.46 34.26
CA SER A 740 16.90 -0.10 32.97
C SER A 740 15.97 -0.17 31.77
N ASP A 741 14.85 -0.91 31.86
CA ASP A 741 13.89 -1.15 30.80
C ASP A 741 12.51 -0.54 31.05
N SER A 742 12.39 0.44 32.00
CA SER A 742 11.14 1.16 32.25
C SER A 742 10.99 2.38 31.37
N SER A 743 9.76 2.66 30.92
CA SER A 743 9.37 3.82 30.13
C SER A 743 8.09 4.43 30.66
N THR A 744 8.06 5.75 30.77
CA THR A 744 6.84 6.50 31.03
C THR A 744 6.31 7.13 29.75
N GLU A 745 5.05 6.97 29.50
CA GLU A 745 4.37 7.34 28.26
C GLU A 745 3.15 8.20 28.60
N LEU A 746 2.90 9.24 27.82
CA LEU A 746 1.62 9.92 27.76
C LEU A 746 0.86 9.40 26.53
N TRP A 747 -0.31 8.85 26.76
CA TRP A 747 -1.23 8.45 25.68
C TRP A 747 -2.26 9.54 25.48
N VAL A 748 -2.51 9.94 24.24
CA VAL A 748 -3.44 11.01 23.87
C VAL A 748 -4.43 10.50 22.85
N LYS A 749 -5.72 10.74 23.10
CA LYS A 749 -6.82 10.37 22.21
C LYS A 749 -7.39 11.58 21.51
N GLY A 750 -7.62 11.48 20.21
CA GLY A 750 -8.30 12.52 19.44
C GLY A 750 -7.75 12.66 18.02
N SER A 751 -7.92 13.85 17.44
CA SER A 751 -7.30 14.14 16.14
C SER A 751 -5.78 14.09 16.29
N GLU A 752 -5.16 13.18 15.56
CA GLU A 752 -3.71 12.93 15.60
C GLU A 752 -2.90 14.22 15.38
N GLN A 753 -3.28 15.03 14.37
CA GLN A 753 -2.61 16.27 14.09
C GLN A 753 -2.70 17.26 15.28
N ARG A 754 -3.89 17.35 15.91
CA ARG A 754 -4.06 18.22 17.10
C ARG A 754 -3.25 17.72 18.29
N ALA A 755 -3.17 16.41 18.48
CA ALA A 755 -2.37 15.83 19.55
C ALA A 755 -0.88 16.14 19.34
N LEU A 756 -0.36 15.95 18.13
CA LEU A 756 1.03 16.28 17.77
C LEU A 756 1.34 17.77 17.93
N ASP A 757 0.45 18.65 17.48
CA ASP A 757 0.60 20.10 17.59
C ASP A 757 0.62 20.53 19.08
N GLU A 758 -0.25 19.95 19.92
CA GLU A 758 -0.32 20.27 21.34
C GLU A 758 0.91 19.75 22.10
N LEU A 759 1.36 18.52 21.80
CA LEU A 759 2.58 17.99 22.39
C LEU A 759 3.82 18.81 21.97
N ALA A 760 3.85 19.26 20.72
CA ALA A 760 4.90 20.17 20.25
C ALA A 760 4.84 21.53 20.94
N ARG A 761 3.63 22.07 21.20
CA ARG A 761 3.44 23.32 21.96
C ARG A 761 3.95 23.21 23.39
N LEU A 762 3.87 22.05 24.00
CA LEU A 762 4.42 21.75 25.32
C LEU A 762 5.96 21.58 25.31
N GLY A 763 6.60 21.68 24.14
CA GLY A 763 8.04 21.53 24.00
C GLY A 763 8.54 20.09 24.10
N LEU A 764 7.64 19.11 23.99
CA LEU A 764 8.03 17.69 23.98
C LEU A 764 8.75 17.33 22.68
N PRO A 765 9.85 16.58 22.74
CA PRO A 765 10.64 16.26 21.56
C PRO A 765 9.85 15.40 20.56
N PRO A 766 9.80 15.77 19.28
CA PRO A 766 9.03 15.01 18.28
C PRO A 766 9.57 13.58 18.04
N TYR A 767 10.84 13.31 18.39
CA TYR A 767 11.41 11.97 18.26
C TYR A 767 10.89 10.97 19.32
N SER A 768 10.31 11.47 20.40
CA SER A 768 9.69 10.64 21.43
C SER A 768 8.21 10.33 21.15
N MET A 769 7.65 10.87 20.06
CA MET A 769 6.25 10.72 19.69
C MET A 769 6.08 9.57 18.71
N LEU A 770 5.07 8.74 18.95
CA LEU A 770 4.64 7.65 18.07
C LEU A 770 3.15 7.79 17.81
N ALA A 771 2.79 8.04 16.57
CA ALA A 771 1.40 8.16 16.15
C ALA A 771 0.95 6.90 15.40
N ALA A 772 -0.32 6.56 15.48
CA ALA A 772 -0.87 5.40 14.79
C ALA A 772 -0.67 5.49 13.25
N SER A 773 -0.73 6.70 12.66
CA SER A 773 -0.41 6.90 11.24
C SER A 773 1.04 6.54 10.91
N THR A 774 1.99 6.97 11.74
CA THR A 774 3.40 6.66 11.55
C THR A 774 3.67 5.14 11.63
N VAL A 775 2.94 4.45 12.52
CA VAL A 775 3.03 2.98 12.61
C VAL A 775 2.50 2.30 11.35
N LYS A 776 1.42 2.80 10.75
CA LYS A 776 0.88 2.29 9.48
C LYS A 776 1.86 2.45 8.31
N ASP A 777 2.69 3.49 8.34
CA ASP A 777 3.72 3.72 7.33
C ASP A 777 4.92 2.79 7.48
N ILE A 778 5.04 2.10 8.62
CA ILE A 778 6.05 1.05 8.80
C ILE A 778 5.85 -0.02 7.71
N PRO A 779 6.94 -0.45 7.07
CA PRO A 779 6.89 -1.32 5.90
C PRO A 779 6.09 -2.60 6.04
N SER A 780 6.11 -3.19 7.23
CA SER A 780 5.34 -4.41 7.53
C SER A 780 3.83 -4.21 7.42
N PHE A 781 3.33 -3.02 7.74
CA PHE A 781 1.92 -2.66 7.61
C PHE A 781 1.57 -2.17 6.21
N SER A 782 2.36 -1.22 5.67
CA SER A 782 2.08 -0.58 4.37
C SER A 782 2.19 -1.55 3.19
N GLY A 783 3.13 -2.50 3.22
CA GLY A 783 3.33 -3.48 2.16
C GLY A 783 2.09 -4.34 1.90
N VAL A 784 1.39 -4.73 2.96
CA VAL A 784 0.15 -5.51 2.89
C VAL A 784 -0.98 -4.69 2.29
N ILE A 785 -1.20 -3.46 2.79
CA ILE A 785 -2.23 -2.55 2.27
C ILE A 785 -2.01 -2.31 0.78
N ASN A 786 -0.78 -2.06 0.36
CA ASN A 786 -0.43 -1.81 -1.04
C ASN A 786 -0.69 -3.03 -1.92
N THR A 787 -0.37 -4.24 -1.45
CA THR A 787 -0.64 -5.48 -2.20
C THR A 787 -2.13 -5.63 -2.49
N PHE A 788 -2.98 -5.41 -1.50
CA PHE A 788 -4.42 -5.57 -1.67
C PHE A 788 -5.12 -4.36 -2.32
N SER A 789 -4.46 -3.19 -2.41
CA SER A 789 -5.02 -2.03 -3.14
C SER A 789 -5.25 -2.31 -4.63
N VAL A 790 -4.51 -3.28 -5.23
CA VAL A 790 -4.77 -3.79 -6.59
C VAL A 790 -6.19 -4.33 -6.73
N LEU A 791 -6.78 -4.90 -5.68
CA LEU A 791 -8.16 -5.38 -5.70
C LEU A 791 -9.16 -4.24 -5.99
N ASN A 792 -8.86 -3.00 -5.60
CA ASN A 792 -9.72 -1.85 -5.92
C ASN A 792 -9.78 -1.59 -7.42
N ILE A 793 -8.65 -1.73 -8.13
CA ILE A 793 -8.61 -1.58 -9.60
C ILE A 793 -9.44 -2.68 -10.26
N LEU A 794 -9.29 -3.93 -9.80
CA LEU A 794 -10.09 -5.06 -10.28
C LEU A 794 -11.57 -4.90 -9.97
N ALA A 795 -11.91 -4.40 -8.79
CA ALA A 795 -13.28 -4.14 -8.39
C ALA A 795 -13.95 -3.10 -9.29
N LEU A 796 -13.29 -1.97 -9.57
CA LEU A 796 -13.78 -0.95 -10.49
C LEU A 796 -13.98 -1.51 -11.92
N ALA A 797 -13.03 -2.32 -12.39
CA ALA A 797 -13.15 -3.00 -13.68
C ALA A 797 -14.37 -3.94 -13.70
N ALA A 798 -14.59 -4.73 -12.65
CA ALA A 798 -15.76 -5.60 -12.52
C ALA A 798 -17.08 -4.82 -12.48
N GLY A 799 -17.12 -3.68 -11.77
CA GLY A 799 -18.27 -2.76 -11.75
C GLY A 799 -18.60 -2.21 -13.14
N ALA A 800 -17.60 -1.77 -13.89
CA ALA A 800 -17.76 -1.29 -15.27
C ALA A 800 -18.29 -2.38 -16.20
N LEU A 801 -17.87 -3.64 -15.99
CA LEU A 801 -18.35 -4.78 -16.75
C LEU A 801 -19.86 -5.02 -16.62
N VAL A 802 -20.45 -4.77 -15.46
CA VAL A 802 -21.91 -4.91 -15.27
C VAL A 802 -22.67 -3.97 -16.22
N VAL A 803 -22.18 -2.73 -16.37
CA VAL A 803 -22.79 -1.76 -17.30
C VAL A 803 -22.69 -2.24 -18.75
N VAL A 804 -21.54 -2.79 -19.15
CA VAL A 804 -21.32 -3.33 -20.50
C VAL A 804 -22.26 -4.52 -20.78
N VAL A 805 -22.34 -5.44 -19.86
CA VAL A 805 -23.21 -6.62 -19.92
C VAL A 805 -24.68 -6.17 -20.07
N MET A 806 -25.10 -5.16 -19.32
CA MET A 806 -26.44 -4.59 -19.44
C MET A 806 -26.69 -3.94 -20.82
N VAL A 807 -25.74 -3.14 -21.32
CA VAL A 807 -25.84 -2.53 -22.66
C VAL A 807 -25.98 -3.61 -23.75
N MET A 808 -25.18 -4.67 -23.64
CA MET A 808 -25.28 -5.82 -24.55
C MET A 808 -26.67 -6.49 -24.49
N TYR A 809 -27.23 -6.66 -23.30
CA TYR A 809 -28.58 -7.20 -23.14
C TYR A 809 -29.65 -6.36 -23.82
N LEU A 810 -29.64 -5.05 -23.52
CA LEU A 810 -30.61 -4.13 -24.09
C LEU A 810 -30.58 -4.14 -25.62
N GLN A 811 -29.40 -4.24 -26.20
CA GLN A 811 -29.25 -4.28 -27.66
C GLN A 811 -29.62 -5.62 -28.24
N ALA A 812 -29.30 -6.74 -27.59
CA ALA A 812 -29.71 -8.07 -28.03
C ALA A 812 -31.24 -8.19 -28.20
N ARG A 813 -31.96 -7.48 -27.35
CA ARG A 813 -33.44 -7.53 -27.32
C ARG A 813 -34.12 -6.37 -28.05
N GLN A 814 -33.38 -5.40 -28.59
CA GLN A 814 -33.92 -4.16 -29.15
C GLN A 814 -35.01 -4.45 -30.21
N ARG A 815 -34.78 -5.35 -31.15
CA ARG A 815 -35.77 -5.70 -32.20
C ARG A 815 -37.04 -6.31 -31.60
N ALA A 816 -36.90 -7.29 -30.71
CA ALA A 816 -38.03 -7.90 -30.02
C ALA A 816 -38.82 -6.90 -29.17
N GLN A 817 -38.15 -5.95 -28.57
CA GLN A 817 -38.77 -4.91 -27.75
C GLN A 817 -39.56 -3.90 -28.60
N VAL A 818 -39.08 -3.52 -29.79
CA VAL A 818 -39.78 -2.62 -30.73
C VAL A 818 -41.06 -3.29 -31.24
N VAL A 819 -41.00 -4.58 -31.61
CA VAL A 819 -42.20 -5.33 -32.03
C VAL A 819 -43.16 -5.49 -30.85
N ALA A 820 -42.70 -5.87 -29.67
CA ALA A 820 -43.52 -5.98 -28.47
C ALA A 820 -44.20 -4.64 -28.08
N TYR A 821 -43.50 -3.48 -28.25
CA TYR A 821 -44.03 -2.15 -28.02
C TYR A 821 -45.17 -1.87 -28.99
N ALA A 822 -44.99 -2.12 -30.31
CA ALA A 822 -45.96 -1.89 -31.33
C ALA A 822 -47.24 -2.68 -31.08
N LEU A 823 -47.13 -3.97 -30.76
CA LEU A 823 -48.27 -4.85 -30.41
C LEU A 823 -48.98 -4.41 -29.13
N SER A 824 -48.21 -4.11 -28.06
CA SER A 824 -48.74 -3.65 -26.76
C SER A 824 -49.53 -2.33 -26.90
N ARG A 825 -49.06 -1.41 -27.74
CA ARG A 825 -49.80 -0.16 -28.02
C ARG A 825 -51.09 -0.38 -28.79
N ARG A 826 -51.11 -1.28 -29.73
CA ARG A 826 -52.35 -1.68 -30.43
C ARG A 826 -53.37 -2.33 -29.51
N MET A 827 -52.93 -3.05 -28.49
CA MET A 827 -53.79 -3.64 -27.47
C MET A 827 -54.22 -2.63 -26.38
N GLY A 828 -53.92 -1.30 -26.52
CA GLY A 828 -54.34 -0.27 -25.61
C GLY A 828 -53.46 -0.02 -24.37
N LEU A 829 -52.28 -0.65 -24.30
CA LEU A 829 -51.39 -0.46 -23.14
C LEU A 829 -50.83 0.95 -23.07
N ARG A 830 -50.92 1.57 -21.89
CA ARG A 830 -50.35 2.93 -21.65
C ARG A 830 -48.82 2.90 -21.72
N ASN A 831 -48.22 3.98 -22.29
CA ASN A 831 -46.74 4.14 -22.38
C ASN A 831 -46.05 4.01 -21.03
N ALA A 832 -46.67 4.54 -19.95
CA ALA A 832 -46.14 4.45 -18.61
C ALA A 832 -46.02 3.01 -18.12
N SER A 833 -47.05 2.17 -18.38
CA SER A 833 -47.00 0.73 -18.01
C SER A 833 -45.96 -0.04 -18.80
N TYR A 834 -45.77 0.28 -20.08
CA TYR A 834 -44.70 -0.33 -20.89
C TYR A 834 -43.31 0.07 -20.37
N ARG A 835 -43.07 1.35 -20.10
CA ARG A 835 -41.81 1.83 -19.51
C ARG A 835 -41.54 1.18 -18.15
N ARG A 836 -42.56 1.14 -17.28
CA ARG A 836 -42.43 0.45 -15.98
C ARG A 836 -42.08 -1.02 -16.13
N SER A 837 -42.65 -1.75 -17.14
CA SER A 837 -42.29 -3.14 -17.39
C SER A 837 -40.84 -3.32 -17.82
N LEU A 838 -40.24 -2.40 -18.58
CA LEU A 838 -38.82 -2.47 -18.95
C LEU A 838 -37.89 -2.21 -17.76
N VAL A 839 -38.25 -1.22 -16.94
CA VAL A 839 -37.50 -0.91 -15.72
C VAL A 839 -37.58 -2.09 -14.73
N LEU A 840 -38.77 -2.66 -14.52
CA LEU A 840 -38.96 -3.84 -13.65
C LEU A 840 -38.21 -5.08 -14.17
N GLU A 841 -38.10 -5.25 -15.49
CA GLU A 841 -37.32 -6.34 -16.09
C GLU A 841 -35.83 -6.20 -15.73
N LEU A 842 -35.27 -4.98 -15.85
CA LEU A 842 -33.88 -4.71 -15.52
C LEU A 842 -33.60 -4.75 -14.00
N ILE A 843 -34.45 -4.14 -13.19
CA ILE A 843 -34.35 -4.19 -11.72
C ILE A 843 -34.48 -5.62 -11.22
N GLY A 844 -35.43 -6.40 -11.76
CA GLY A 844 -35.59 -7.80 -11.36
C GLY A 844 -34.35 -8.65 -11.68
N MET A 845 -33.73 -8.42 -12.83
CA MET A 845 -32.52 -9.15 -13.24
C MET A 845 -31.29 -8.65 -12.48
N LEU A 846 -31.00 -7.35 -12.48
CA LEU A 846 -29.80 -6.79 -11.86
C LEU A 846 -29.91 -6.80 -10.33
N GLY A 847 -31.10 -6.56 -9.76
CA GLY A 847 -31.34 -6.65 -8.33
C GLY A 847 -31.19 -8.06 -7.78
N SER A 848 -31.70 -9.09 -8.50
CA SER A 848 -31.43 -10.48 -8.12
C SER A 848 -29.96 -10.86 -8.29
N SER A 849 -29.27 -10.31 -9.29
CA SER A 849 -27.81 -10.50 -9.47
C SER A 849 -27.03 -9.85 -8.33
N LEU A 850 -27.42 -8.65 -7.89
CA LEU A 850 -26.80 -7.95 -6.75
C LEU A 850 -27.00 -8.76 -5.47
N LEU A 851 -28.22 -9.21 -5.20
CA LEU A 851 -28.52 -10.00 -4.00
C LEU A 851 -27.69 -11.29 -3.96
N VAL A 852 -27.61 -12.01 -5.07
CA VAL A 852 -26.77 -13.20 -5.16
C VAL A 852 -25.29 -12.82 -5.02
N GLY A 853 -24.83 -11.77 -5.70
CA GLY A 853 -23.45 -11.26 -5.58
C GLY A 853 -23.09 -10.92 -4.14
N LEU A 854 -23.98 -10.26 -3.40
CA LEU A 854 -23.80 -9.96 -1.97
C LEU A 854 -23.65 -11.22 -1.12
N VAL A 855 -24.54 -12.22 -1.32
CA VAL A 855 -24.47 -13.49 -0.57
C VAL A 855 -23.16 -14.21 -0.86
N LEU A 856 -22.73 -14.25 -2.13
CA LEU A 856 -21.48 -14.91 -2.54
C LEU A 856 -20.26 -14.16 -2.00
N SER A 857 -20.30 -12.82 -2.05
CA SER A 857 -19.26 -11.98 -1.47
C SER A 857 -19.11 -12.19 0.02
N LEU A 858 -20.24 -12.14 0.75
CA LEU A 858 -20.26 -12.36 2.20
C LEU A 858 -19.70 -13.72 2.56
N ALA A 859 -20.20 -14.79 1.88
CA ALA A 859 -19.71 -16.16 2.11
C ALA A 859 -18.20 -16.29 1.84
N ALA A 860 -17.71 -15.77 0.71
CA ALA A 860 -16.27 -15.82 0.41
C ALA A 860 -15.44 -15.03 1.41
N SER A 861 -15.91 -13.85 1.83
CA SER A 861 -15.18 -12.97 2.76
C SER A 861 -15.12 -13.53 4.16
N LEU A 862 -16.19 -14.16 4.66
CA LEU A 862 -16.21 -14.82 5.97
C LEU A 862 -15.18 -15.96 6.08
N PHE A 863 -14.87 -16.65 4.98
CA PHE A 863 -13.82 -17.69 4.98
C PHE A 863 -12.41 -17.13 4.79
N ILE A 864 -12.27 -16.00 4.13
CA ILE A 864 -10.95 -15.45 3.74
C ILE A 864 -10.42 -14.42 4.75
N VAL A 865 -11.28 -13.51 5.26
CA VAL A 865 -10.82 -12.43 6.14
C VAL A 865 -10.09 -12.96 7.39
N PRO A 866 -10.57 -14.02 8.09
CA PRO A 866 -9.83 -14.57 9.23
C PRO A 866 -8.43 -15.11 8.89
N LEU A 867 -8.18 -15.44 7.63
CA LEU A 867 -6.90 -15.93 7.14
C LEU A 867 -5.98 -14.80 6.63
N LEU A 868 -6.48 -13.55 6.57
CA LEU A 868 -5.74 -12.39 6.09
C LEU A 868 -5.00 -11.69 7.24
N ASP A 869 -4.21 -12.42 8.00
CA ASP A 869 -3.35 -11.86 9.03
C ASP A 869 -1.86 -11.97 8.66
N PRO A 870 -1.30 -10.96 8.01
CA PRO A 870 0.12 -10.96 7.65
C PRO A 870 1.03 -10.67 8.85
N LEU A 871 0.48 -10.19 9.96
CA LEU A 871 1.17 -9.82 11.19
C LEU A 871 0.58 -10.60 12.37
N GLY A 872 0.43 -11.90 12.19
CA GLY A 872 -0.19 -12.80 13.18
C GLY A 872 0.49 -12.82 14.56
N THR A 873 1.66 -12.20 14.69
CA THR A 873 2.35 -11.99 15.97
C THR A 873 1.81 -10.81 16.76
N ILE A 874 1.08 -9.87 16.12
CA ILE A 874 0.54 -8.66 16.74
C ILE A 874 -0.99 -8.76 16.77
N PRO A 875 -1.66 -8.68 17.92
CA PRO A 875 -3.12 -8.58 18.01
C PRO A 875 -3.63 -7.23 17.46
N PRO A 876 -4.94 -7.05 17.21
CA PRO A 876 -6.01 -8.05 17.28
C PRO A 876 -6.03 -8.99 16.05
N ASP A 877 -6.80 -10.06 16.15
CA ASP A 877 -7.10 -10.92 15.01
C ASP A 877 -7.82 -10.14 13.89
N PRO A 878 -7.84 -10.64 12.64
CA PRO A 878 -8.40 -9.90 11.53
C PRO A 878 -9.85 -9.45 11.74
N LEU A 879 -10.07 -8.16 11.64
CA LEU A 879 -11.38 -7.52 11.87
C LEU A 879 -12.22 -7.54 10.60
N PHE A 880 -13.39 -8.16 10.67
CA PHE A 880 -14.32 -8.18 9.54
C PHE A 880 -15.09 -6.85 9.44
N THR A 881 -14.96 -6.16 8.30
CA THR A 881 -15.70 -4.92 8.02
C THR A 881 -16.46 -5.04 6.72
N PHE A 882 -17.79 -4.94 6.78
CA PHE A 882 -18.63 -4.98 5.60
C PHE A 882 -18.80 -3.59 4.99
N PRO A 883 -18.54 -3.37 3.68
CA PRO A 883 -18.56 -2.06 3.03
C PRO A 883 -20.00 -1.60 2.72
N VAL A 884 -20.75 -1.20 3.73
CA VAL A 884 -22.18 -0.78 3.61
C VAL A 884 -22.32 0.38 2.62
N GLU A 885 -21.43 1.38 2.70
CA GLU A 885 -21.49 2.57 1.84
C GLU A 885 -21.35 2.18 0.36
N VAL A 886 -20.40 1.30 0.05
CA VAL A 886 -20.14 0.80 -1.32
C VAL A 886 -21.35 0.04 -1.84
N VAL A 887 -22.01 -0.78 -1.02
CA VAL A 887 -23.21 -1.54 -1.39
C VAL A 887 -24.39 -0.60 -1.65
N VAL A 888 -24.56 0.45 -0.84
CA VAL A 888 -25.58 1.48 -1.06
C VAL A 888 -25.34 2.22 -2.38
N VAL A 889 -24.11 2.66 -2.62
CA VAL A 889 -23.73 3.36 -3.86
C VAL A 889 -23.94 2.45 -5.08
N ALA A 890 -23.53 1.17 -5.00
CA ALA A 890 -23.75 0.19 -6.07
C ALA A 890 -25.24 -0.03 -6.34
N THR A 891 -26.07 -0.11 -5.30
CA THR A 891 -27.53 -0.28 -5.41
C THR A 891 -28.16 0.92 -6.11
N VAL A 892 -27.80 2.13 -5.70
CA VAL A 892 -28.29 3.38 -6.32
C VAL A 892 -27.82 3.46 -7.77
N ALA A 893 -26.55 3.17 -8.05
CA ALA A 893 -26.00 3.15 -9.40
C ALA A 893 -26.74 2.17 -10.31
N LEU A 894 -27.00 0.94 -9.83
CA LEU A 894 -27.77 -0.08 -10.59
C LEU A 894 -29.21 0.33 -10.84
N ALA A 895 -29.86 1.01 -9.87
CA ALA A 895 -31.21 1.54 -10.03
C ALA A 895 -31.24 2.65 -11.08
N LEU A 896 -30.28 3.58 -11.05
CA LEU A 896 -30.13 4.65 -12.05
C LEU A 896 -29.86 4.09 -13.46
N VAL A 897 -28.93 3.14 -13.56
CA VAL A 897 -28.58 2.47 -14.82
C VAL A 897 -29.78 1.69 -15.37
N SER A 898 -30.55 1.01 -14.52
CA SER A 898 -31.79 0.33 -14.91
C SER A 898 -32.87 1.30 -15.40
N TRP A 899 -33.04 2.41 -14.69
CA TRP A 899 -33.99 3.46 -15.07
C TRP A 899 -33.61 4.12 -16.40
N LEU A 900 -32.33 4.50 -16.56
CA LEU A 900 -31.80 5.09 -17.79
C LEU A 900 -31.90 4.13 -18.98
N GLY A 901 -31.54 2.87 -18.76
CA GLY A 901 -31.64 1.80 -19.77
C GLY A 901 -33.07 1.58 -20.22
N GLY A 902 -34.03 1.52 -19.29
CA GLY A 902 -35.44 1.44 -19.58
C GLY A 902 -35.98 2.67 -20.32
N TRP A 903 -35.54 3.86 -19.94
CA TRP A 903 -35.91 5.11 -20.58
C TRP A 903 -35.39 5.22 -22.02
N LEU A 904 -34.11 4.95 -22.25
CA LEU A 904 -33.48 4.96 -23.57
C LEU A 904 -34.12 3.93 -24.52
N THR A 905 -34.42 2.75 -24.03
CA THR A 905 -35.07 1.69 -24.81
C THR A 905 -36.50 2.10 -25.22
N ASN A 906 -37.25 2.69 -24.28
CA ASN A 906 -38.58 3.21 -24.58
C ASN A 906 -38.54 4.36 -25.58
N MET A 907 -37.56 5.29 -25.47
CA MET A 907 -37.39 6.42 -26.39
C MET A 907 -37.05 5.93 -27.81
N ARG A 908 -36.19 4.95 -27.97
CA ARG A 908 -35.87 4.31 -29.25
C ARG A 908 -37.08 3.56 -29.84
N ALA A 909 -37.85 2.84 -29.02
CA ALA A 909 -39.05 2.17 -29.47
C ALA A 909 -40.13 3.15 -29.95
N ARG A 910 -40.23 4.35 -29.40
CA ARG A 910 -41.14 5.41 -29.83
C ARG A 910 -40.76 6.06 -31.16
N ARG A 911 -39.46 6.15 -31.48
CA ARG A 911 -38.94 6.76 -32.71
C ARG A 911 -38.96 5.81 -33.91
N SER A 912 -39.23 4.52 -33.75
CA SER A 912 -39.34 3.57 -34.84
C SER A 912 -40.69 3.72 -35.53
N HIS A 913 -40.69 3.91 -36.89
CA HIS A 913 -41.90 3.99 -37.68
C HIS A 913 -42.62 2.63 -37.73
N LEU A 914 -43.88 2.61 -37.30
CA LEU A 914 -44.70 1.40 -37.15
C LEU A 914 -44.84 0.60 -38.47
N ALA A 915 -44.86 1.30 -39.63
CA ALA A 915 -45.00 0.71 -40.97
C ALA A 915 -43.73 -0.10 -41.36
N GLU A 916 -42.56 0.36 -40.95
CA GLU A 916 -41.28 -0.30 -41.27
C GLU A 916 -41.05 -1.58 -40.39
N VAL A 917 -41.58 -1.54 -39.15
CA VAL A 917 -41.53 -2.66 -38.23
C VAL A 917 -42.44 -3.82 -38.69
N MET A 918 -43.54 -3.50 -39.33
CA MET A 918 -44.47 -4.52 -39.84
C MET A 918 -43.96 -5.26 -41.09
N ARG A 919 -43.22 -4.54 -41.98
CA ARG A 919 -42.52 -5.17 -43.11
C ARG A 919 -41.33 -6.06 -42.69
N LEU A 920 -40.80 -5.91 -41.49
CA LEU A 920 -39.70 -6.71 -40.97
C LEU A 920 -40.21 -7.92 -40.18
N ALA A 921 -41.49 -8.00 -39.88
CA ALA A 921 -42.14 -9.11 -39.17
C ALA A 921 -42.75 -10.20 -40.11
N GLU A 922 -42.94 -9.84 -41.40
CA GLU A 922 -43.18 -10.76 -42.49
C GLU A 922 -41.83 -11.27 -43.07
#